data_bfb70fab5142fd447e93e5ba08f57b22
#
_entry.id   bfb70fab5142fd447e93e5ba08f57b22
#
_cell.length_a   1.000
_cell.length_b   1.000
_cell.length_c   1.000
_cell.angle_alpha   90.00
_cell.angle_beta   90.00
_cell.angle_gamma   90.00
#
_symmetry.space_group_name_H-M   'P 1'
#
loop_
_entity.id
_entity.type
_entity.pdbx_description
1 polymer ?
#
loop_
_entity_poly.entity_id
_entity_poly.type
_entity_poly.pdbx_seq_one_letter_code
_entity_poly.pdbx_strand_id
1 'polypeptide(L)'
;MKKLLLFLLLLPLSLLAQVTDDFADGDFTQNPTWSGTVGKFIINSNLQLQLNTEEAGTAYLSVPFAEFESMEWQFWIREAFSPSGNNFTDVWLCADNADLSQAVQGYFLRFGEGGSSDAIELFRKGADGQQSVLRGAEGAIASSFAVAVKVNCDREGNWKLQTCHDNSGIYVIEAQGVDDTYGRGGFFGLHSSFTASNAKKVYFDDVYVGPRIVDHDPPQLLSCEVLDLTHLQLSFDEALDETTALNPTNYFIDNGLGQPALVDFGDNLVIVVLELEREIGNGVNYTLTVSNIKDLWNNAMEPTTMAFSVYEALEYDVVINEIMADPTPVVGLPEWEYVELYNTTEFGIDLKDWQIQIGSNDNTFGSHVLPPHGYLILCHRDAVQELKDYGDCIGFSSFSVGNTSSAMYLYSKEGRLISRVNFSNTWYHDPDKKDGGWSVEQTDPQNPCAGAANWTASMDASGGTPGRLNSVNGENNTAPMVERISMFSNYIVQLWFDQQMNPASLTEPQRYLVDELGSHPQEANINPMDATFVELVFDHSFEEGVVYTLMINSVENCIGTPISADSRVHFGIPNEIAAGEILINEILFDPISPGVDYVELYNPTDKTFNLSTLMLGVVRESFPNPADTTLKEVSADSRLFLPQTYVLLSADSEIVGQQYDCPTDNYVQMASFPSYANAGGTAILMGKDGTTIDQMCFSEKMHYPLLKVTKGVSLERVSFGQPSMATDNWHSAAERVHFGTPGQPNSMMQNAEPSADEISISPDVFSPDGDGYDDACFINYHFDEAGYTMNTYIFNVAGQMVRHLVKGELVGQEGSAIWNGLDNNGNRVPVGVYVVVTEIFNFDGKVKQFKNAAVVGTR
;
A
#
# COMPACT_ATOMS: atom_id res chain seq x y z
N MET A 1 -56.13 59.92 -33.00
CA MET A 1 -56.39 58.51 -33.48
C MET A 1 -56.65 57.64 -32.21
N LYS A 2 -57.88 57.35 -31.97
CA LYS A 2 -58.43 56.68 -30.80
C LYS A 2 -58.03 55.18 -30.87
N LYS A 3 -57.28 54.66 -29.89
CA LYS A 3 -57.14 53.21 -29.69
C LYS A 3 -58.30 52.73 -28.85
N LEU A 4 -59.13 51.90 -29.46
CA LEU A 4 -60.23 51.17 -28.86
C LEU A 4 -59.61 50.04 -28.02
N LEU A 5 -59.73 50.08 -26.69
CA LEU A 5 -59.27 48.98 -25.78
C LEU A 5 -60.45 48.00 -25.63
N LEU A 6 -60.37 46.83 -26.29
CA LEU A 6 -61.33 45.76 -26.12
C LEU A 6 -61.04 45.04 -24.81
N PHE A 7 -61.85 45.24 -23.74
CA PHE A 7 -61.84 44.47 -22.54
C PHE A 7 -62.48 43.08 -22.80
N LEU A 8 -61.65 42.01 -22.99
CA LEU A 8 -62.17 40.66 -23.01
C LEU A 8 -62.41 40.26 -21.51
N LEU A 9 -63.65 40.17 -21.09
CA LEU A 9 -64.07 39.51 -19.86
C LEU A 9 -63.73 38.04 -19.97
N LEU A 10 -62.61 37.63 -19.41
CA LEU A 10 -62.32 36.23 -19.07
C LEU A 10 -63.16 35.92 -17.81
N LEU A 11 -64.34 35.32 -18.00
CA LEU A 11 -64.98 34.54 -16.96
C LEU A 11 -64.05 33.37 -16.64
N PRO A 12 -63.75 33.05 -15.40
CA PRO A 12 -63.08 31.81 -15.07
C PRO A 12 -64.06 30.68 -15.41
N LEU A 13 -63.90 29.98 -16.54
CA LEU A 13 -64.32 28.62 -16.65
C LEU A 13 -63.48 27.88 -15.61
N SER A 14 -64.06 27.60 -14.46
CA SER A 14 -63.58 26.50 -13.62
C SER A 14 -63.70 25.24 -14.47
N LEU A 15 -62.67 24.88 -15.23
CA LEU A 15 -62.45 23.51 -15.63
C LEU A 15 -62.48 22.70 -14.36
N LEU A 16 -63.50 21.88 -14.16
CA LEU A 16 -63.52 20.83 -13.17
C LEU A 16 -62.40 19.86 -13.58
N ALA A 17 -61.19 20.13 -13.07
CA ALA A 17 -59.97 19.32 -13.31
C ALA A 17 -60.10 18.03 -12.50
N GLN A 18 -59.17 17.13 -12.70
CA GLN A 18 -58.88 16.00 -11.80
C GLN A 18 -58.90 16.47 -10.34
N VAL A 19 -59.23 15.57 -9.43
CA VAL A 19 -59.13 15.79 -7.99
C VAL A 19 -57.88 15.05 -7.49
N THR A 20 -57.02 15.77 -6.75
CA THR A 20 -55.89 15.20 -6.04
C THR A 20 -55.88 15.77 -4.62
N ASP A 21 -55.66 14.93 -3.60
CA ASP A 21 -55.56 15.35 -2.25
C ASP A 21 -54.75 14.30 -1.44
N ASP A 22 -53.59 14.66 -0.95
CA ASP A 22 -52.76 13.86 -0.05
C ASP A 22 -52.82 14.40 1.39
N PHE A 23 -53.70 15.39 1.65
CA PHE A 23 -53.90 16.04 2.94
C PHE A 23 -52.63 16.57 3.60
N ALA A 24 -51.50 16.64 2.88
CA ALA A 24 -50.18 17.06 3.38
C ALA A 24 -50.13 18.54 3.82
N ASP A 25 -51.05 19.36 3.28
CA ASP A 25 -51.21 20.77 3.69
C ASP A 25 -51.94 20.94 5.04
N GLY A 26 -52.50 19.85 5.62
CA GLY A 26 -53.21 19.83 6.90
C GLY A 26 -54.64 20.34 6.79
N ASP A 27 -55.22 20.48 5.59
CA ASP A 27 -56.54 20.98 5.31
C ASP A 27 -57.30 20.07 4.32
N PHE A 28 -58.61 20.02 4.41
CA PHE A 28 -59.53 19.39 3.44
C PHE A 28 -60.68 20.32 3.04
N THR A 29 -60.61 21.61 3.44
CA THR A 29 -61.66 22.58 3.14
C THR A 29 -61.28 23.50 1.99
N GLN A 30 -60.04 23.41 1.49
CA GLN A 30 -59.54 24.14 0.33
C GLN A 30 -58.60 23.24 -0.46
N ASN A 31 -58.61 23.34 -1.80
CA ASN A 31 -57.69 22.73 -2.76
C ASN A 31 -57.52 21.20 -2.67
N PRO A 32 -58.56 20.36 -2.74
CA PRO A 32 -59.96 20.63 -3.09
C PRO A 32 -60.83 20.95 -1.87
N THR A 33 -62.00 21.56 -2.13
CA THR A 33 -62.95 21.78 -1.08
C THR A 33 -63.86 20.55 -0.88
N TRP A 34 -63.67 19.81 0.19
CA TRP A 34 -64.59 18.74 0.60
C TRP A 34 -65.81 19.29 1.30
N SER A 35 -66.93 18.75 0.98
CA SER A 35 -68.22 19.15 1.53
C SER A 35 -68.89 17.98 2.23
N GLY A 36 -69.72 18.25 3.26
CA GLY A 36 -70.44 17.22 3.98
C GLY A 36 -70.48 17.45 5.48
N THR A 37 -70.30 16.41 6.23
CA THR A 37 -70.24 16.45 7.69
C THR A 37 -68.88 16.84 8.23
N VAL A 38 -68.31 17.95 7.74
CA VAL A 38 -66.92 18.43 7.99
C VAL A 38 -66.53 18.43 9.47
N GLY A 39 -67.44 18.75 10.36
CA GLY A 39 -67.17 18.75 11.84
C GLY A 39 -66.93 17.39 12.48
N LYS A 40 -67.11 16.30 11.70
CA LYS A 40 -66.80 14.93 12.12
C LYS A 40 -65.48 14.37 11.60
N PHE A 41 -64.69 15.19 10.92
CA PHE A 41 -63.38 14.79 10.36
C PHE A 41 -62.25 15.75 10.82
N ILE A 42 -61.05 15.28 10.86
CA ILE A 42 -59.83 16.03 11.13
C ILE A 42 -58.71 15.54 10.19
N ILE A 43 -57.71 16.37 9.99
CA ILE A 43 -56.40 15.87 9.55
C ILE A 43 -55.60 15.50 10.80
N ASN A 44 -55.16 14.26 10.86
CA ASN A 44 -54.44 13.74 12.03
C ASN A 44 -52.92 14.10 11.98
N SER A 45 -52.15 13.65 12.97
CA SER A 45 -50.72 13.92 13.06
C SER A 45 -49.88 13.26 11.96
N ASN A 46 -50.46 12.31 11.23
CA ASN A 46 -49.82 11.63 10.07
C ASN A 46 -50.25 12.26 8.75
N LEU A 47 -50.89 13.43 8.81
CA LEU A 47 -51.43 14.16 7.65
C LEU A 47 -52.51 13.40 6.89
N GLN A 48 -53.27 12.52 7.53
CA GLN A 48 -54.34 11.73 6.93
C GLN A 48 -55.71 12.28 7.33
N LEU A 49 -56.68 12.22 6.46
CA LEU A 49 -58.11 12.48 6.81
C LEU A 49 -58.60 11.36 7.72
N GLN A 50 -59.06 11.75 8.92
CA GLN A 50 -59.55 10.81 9.94
C GLN A 50 -60.95 11.16 10.39
N LEU A 51 -61.80 10.16 10.43
CA LEU A 51 -63.10 10.26 11.14
C LEU A 51 -62.85 10.52 12.63
N ASN A 52 -63.46 11.59 13.20
CA ASN A 52 -63.22 11.98 14.60
C ASN A 52 -64.52 12.52 15.23
N THR A 53 -65.30 11.61 15.78
CA THR A 53 -66.54 11.96 16.53
C THR A 53 -66.66 11.11 17.80
N GLU A 54 -67.50 11.46 18.72
CA GLU A 54 -67.71 10.70 19.96
C GLU A 54 -68.93 9.76 19.89
N GLU A 55 -69.88 10.02 18.99
CA GLU A 55 -71.18 9.34 18.94
C GLU A 55 -71.22 8.38 17.74
N ALA A 56 -72.04 7.30 17.85
CA ALA A 56 -72.36 6.44 16.75
C ALA A 56 -73.22 7.18 15.72
N GLY A 57 -73.13 6.76 14.47
CA GLY A 57 -73.89 7.36 13.43
C GLY A 57 -73.30 7.21 12.01
N THR A 58 -73.58 8.18 11.19
CA THR A 58 -73.00 8.27 9.85
C THR A 58 -72.25 9.58 9.64
N ALA A 59 -71.25 9.58 8.76
CA ALA A 59 -70.55 10.76 8.33
C ALA A 59 -70.13 10.62 6.90
N TYR A 60 -70.13 11.71 6.16
CA TYR A 60 -69.67 11.70 4.77
C TYR A 60 -68.88 12.99 4.42
N LEU A 61 -68.00 12.86 3.48
CA LEU A 61 -67.36 13.95 2.77
C LEU A 61 -67.38 13.64 1.26
N SER A 62 -67.59 14.67 0.46
CA SER A 62 -67.59 14.55 -1.01
C SER A 62 -66.94 15.73 -1.66
N VAL A 63 -66.40 15.50 -2.89
CA VAL A 63 -65.82 16.51 -3.75
C VAL A 63 -66.32 16.33 -5.18
N PRO A 64 -66.70 17.42 -5.90
CA PRO A 64 -67.13 17.33 -7.28
C PRO A 64 -65.97 17.08 -8.23
N PHE A 65 -66.23 16.28 -9.28
CA PHE A 65 -65.27 16.04 -10.35
C PHE A 65 -65.99 15.85 -11.73
N ALA A 66 -65.21 16.00 -12.81
CA ALA A 66 -65.69 15.80 -14.17
C ALA A 66 -65.46 14.35 -14.65
N GLU A 67 -66.37 13.89 -15.53
CA GLU A 67 -66.15 12.62 -16.22
C GLU A 67 -65.14 12.73 -17.35
N PHE A 68 -64.25 11.74 -17.48
CA PHE A 68 -63.29 11.56 -18.58
C PHE A 68 -63.65 10.27 -19.37
N GLU A 69 -63.13 10.14 -20.59
CA GLU A 69 -63.37 8.96 -21.42
C GLU A 69 -62.88 7.66 -20.76
N SER A 70 -61.77 7.74 -20.08
CA SER A 70 -61.24 6.66 -19.23
C SER A 70 -60.93 7.24 -17.88
N MET A 71 -61.53 6.67 -16.85
CA MET A 71 -61.45 7.17 -15.50
C MET A 71 -60.52 6.31 -14.66
N GLU A 72 -59.85 6.96 -13.76
CA GLU A 72 -59.09 6.32 -12.68
C GLU A 72 -59.37 6.99 -11.35
N TRP A 73 -59.62 6.16 -10.35
CA TRP A 73 -59.75 6.55 -8.95
C TRP A 73 -58.66 5.85 -8.17
N GLN A 74 -57.87 6.59 -7.40
CA GLN A 74 -56.92 6.05 -6.45
C GLN A 74 -57.21 6.65 -5.08
N PHE A 75 -56.95 5.88 -4.04
CA PHE A 75 -57.03 6.34 -2.66
C PHE A 75 -56.44 5.27 -1.74
N TRP A 76 -55.95 5.68 -0.59
CA TRP A 76 -55.59 4.80 0.50
C TRP A 76 -56.68 4.85 1.58
N ILE A 77 -57.08 3.70 2.11
CA ILE A 77 -58.07 3.58 3.19
C ILE A 77 -57.58 2.62 4.26
N ARG A 78 -57.84 2.99 5.50
CA ARG A 78 -57.59 2.14 6.67
C ARG A 78 -58.80 2.15 7.59
N GLU A 79 -59.27 0.95 7.96
CA GLU A 79 -60.20 0.77 9.07
C GLU A 79 -59.47 -0.01 10.19
N ALA A 80 -59.21 0.66 11.32
CA ALA A 80 -58.51 0.07 12.48
C ALA A 80 -59.47 -0.75 13.37
N PHE A 81 -60.35 -1.48 12.71
CA PHE A 81 -61.35 -2.40 13.32
C PHE A 81 -61.72 -3.45 12.27
N SER A 82 -62.39 -4.55 12.69
CA SER A 82 -63.03 -5.50 11.73
C SER A 82 -64.34 -4.93 11.25
N PRO A 83 -64.46 -4.71 9.93
CA PRO A 83 -65.69 -4.21 9.33
C PRO A 83 -66.90 -5.11 9.63
N SER A 84 -68.13 -4.59 9.50
CA SER A 84 -69.37 -5.34 9.70
C SER A 84 -70.54 -4.59 9.08
N GLY A 85 -71.71 -5.22 9.01
CA GLY A 85 -72.94 -4.59 8.50
C GLY A 85 -73.37 -3.31 9.24
N ASN A 86 -72.76 -2.98 10.42
CA ASN A 86 -73.06 -1.74 11.18
C ASN A 86 -71.83 -0.79 11.20
N ASN A 87 -70.67 -1.27 10.82
CA ASN A 87 -69.44 -0.50 10.73
C ASN A 87 -68.82 -0.76 9.36
N PHE A 88 -69.04 0.14 8.41
CA PHE A 88 -68.56 0.04 7.06
C PHE A 88 -68.34 1.43 6.47
N THR A 89 -67.52 1.48 5.42
CA THR A 89 -67.30 2.67 4.59
C THR A 89 -67.66 2.39 3.16
N ASP A 90 -68.59 3.19 2.58
CA ASP A 90 -68.83 3.25 1.14
C ASP A 90 -67.97 4.38 0.55
N VAL A 91 -67.05 4.04 -0.32
CA VAL A 91 -66.30 5.02 -1.13
C VAL A 91 -67.00 5.17 -2.47
N TRP A 92 -67.75 6.25 -2.58
CA TRP A 92 -68.46 6.58 -3.82
C TRP A 92 -67.47 7.04 -4.87
N LEU A 93 -67.36 6.28 -5.97
CA LEU A 93 -66.57 6.62 -7.12
C LEU A 93 -67.21 7.71 -7.95
N CYS A 94 -68.53 7.65 -8.08
CA CYS A 94 -69.34 8.68 -8.65
C CYS A 94 -70.76 8.61 -8.09
N ALA A 95 -71.24 9.71 -7.52
CA ALA A 95 -72.53 9.87 -6.92
C ALA A 95 -73.25 11.03 -7.64
N ASP A 96 -74.56 10.89 -7.76
CA ASP A 96 -75.45 11.92 -8.35
C ASP A 96 -75.74 13.08 -7.38
N ASN A 97 -75.35 12.97 -6.12
CA ASN A 97 -75.66 13.97 -5.11
C ASN A 97 -74.44 14.23 -4.21
N ALA A 98 -74.13 15.49 -3.92
CA ALA A 98 -73.10 15.90 -3.00
C ALA A 98 -73.30 15.39 -1.54
N ASP A 99 -74.57 15.28 -1.12
CA ASP A 99 -74.94 14.57 0.09
C ASP A 99 -75.01 13.06 -0.19
N LEU A 100 -73.89 12.38 0.08
CA LEU A 100 -73.76 10.94 -0.20
C LEU A 100 -74.79 10.08 0.53
N SER A 101 -75.38 10.58 1.61
CA SER A 101 -76.47 9.90 2.32
C SER A 101 -77.80 9.92 1.52
N GLN A 102 -77.92 10.88 0.60
CA GLN A 102 -79.09 11.08 -0.29
C GLN A 102 -78.80 10.61 -1.72
N ALA A 103 -77.59 10.14 -2.02
CA ALA A 103 -77.27 9.64 -3.37
C ALA A 103 -78.23 8.49 -3.75
N VAL A 104 -78.84 8.60 -4.92
CA VAL A 104 -79.79 7.63 -5.41
C VAL A 104 -79.28 6.80 -6.58
N GLN A 105 -78.29 7.27 -7.30
CA GLN A 105 -77.62 6.55 -8.36
C GLN A 105 -76.10 6.80 -8.45
N GLY A 106 -75.37 5.84 -8.97
CA GLY A 106 -73.94 5.87 -9.18
C GLY A 106 -73.24 4.58 -8.81
N TYR A 107 -71.94 4.66 -8.61
CA TYR A 107 -71.08 3.51 -8.27
C TYR A 107 -70.29 3.82 -6.99
N PHE A 108 -70.15 2.78 -6.11
CA PHE A 108 -69.37 2.88 -4.89
C PHE A 108 -68.72 1.55 -4.53
N LEU A 109 -67.52 1.64 -3.93
CA LEU A 109 -66.86 0.51 -3.29
C LEU A 109 -67.34 0.41 -1.86
N ARG A 110 -67.72 -0.76 -1.40
CA ARG A 110 -68.06 -1.04 -0.01
C ARG A 110 -66.91 -1.76 0.69
N PHE A 111 -66.55 -1.21 1.84
CA PHE A 111 -65.62 -1.77 2.81
C PHE A 111 -66.40 -2.15 4.08
N GLY A 112 -66.77 -3.42 4.17
CA GLY A 112 -67.49 -4.01 5.28
C GLY A 112 -68.87 -4.54 4.95
N GLU A 113 -69.11 -5.77 5.34
CA GLU A 113 -70.40 -6.46 5.20
C GLU A 113 -70.73 -7.27 6.46
N GLY A 114 -71.82 -7.96 6.48
CA GLY A 114 -72.21 -8.84 7.59
C GLY A 114 -71.63 -10.22 7.46
N GLY A 115 -70.84 -10.64 8.44
CA GLY A 115 -70.20 -11.96 8.44
C GLY A 115 -68.67 -11.88 8.57
N SER A 116 -68.01 -12.85 7.98
CA SER A 116 -66.50 -12.94 8.00
C SER A 116 -65.89 -13.07 6.60
N SER A 117 -66.68 -12.83 5.57
CA SER A 117 -66.25 -12.87 4.14
C SER A 117 -66.02 -11.51 3.53
N ASP A 118 -65.77 -10.48 4.40
CA ASP A 118 -65.63 -9.11 3.98
C ASP A 118 -64.61 -8.98 2.84
N ALA A 119 -65.10 -8.48 1.67
CA ALA A 119 -64.37 -8.22 0.45
C ALA A 119 -64.59 -6.78 0.00
N ILE A 120 -63.68 -6.26 -0.80
CA ILE A 120 -63.91 -4.96 -1.47
C ILE A 120 -64.86 -5.21 -2.64
N GLU A 121 -66.04 -4.66 -2.62
CA GLU A 121 -67.05 -4.90 -3.64
C GLU A 121 -67.56 -3.60 -4.26
N LEU A 122 -67.54 -3.56 -5.59
CA LEU A 122 -68.14 -2.44 -6.36
C LEU A 122 -69.61 -2.68 -6.58
N PHE A 123 -70.43 -1.75 -6.12
CA PHE A 123 -71.85 -1.74 -6.36
C PHE A 123 -72.27 -0.61 -7.31
N ARG A 124 -73.22 -0.94 -8.17
CA ARG A 124 -74.08 0.06 -8.81
C ARG A 124 -75.31 0.26 -7.94
N LYS A 125 -75.65 1.50 -7.65
CA LYS A 125 -76.92 1.88 -7.00
C LYS A 125 -77.83 2.59 -7.99
N GLY A 126 -79.10 2.27 -7.94
CA GLY A 126 -80.11 2.86 -8.82
C GLY A 126 -81.53 2.63 -8.27
N ALA A 127 -82.59 2.94 -9.11
CA ALA A 127 -84.02 2.74 -8.76
C ALA A 127 -84.38 1.27 -8.50
N ASP A 128 -83.61 0.33 -9.02
CA ASP A 128 -83.73 -1.15 -8.88
C ASP A 128 -82.96 -1.66 -7.63
N GLY A 129 -82.37 -0.77 -6.79
CA GLY A 129 -81.61 -1.09 -5.61
C GLY A 129 -80.10 -1.13 -5.84
N GLN A 130 -79.36 -1.93 -5.06
CA GLN A 130 -77.95 -2.16 -5.21
C GLN A 130 -77.73 -3.45 -6.00
N GLN A 131 -76.77 -3.35 -6.95
CA GLN A 131 -76.35 -4.50 -7.80
C GLN A 131 -74.81 -4.63 -7.73
N SER A 132 -74.31 -5.82 -7.48
CA SER A 132 -72.87 -6.10 -7.54
C SER A 132 -72.37 -6.00 -8.99
N VAL A 133 -71.32 -5.23 -9.21
CA VAL A 133 -70.61 -5.11 -10.50
C VAL A 133 -69.37 -5.98 -10.54
N LEU A 134 -68.57 -5.94 -9.46
CA LEU A 134 -67.42 -6.83 -9.24
C LEU A 134 -67.20 -7.02 -7.73
N ARG A 135 -66.63 -8.16 -7.35
CA ARG A 135 -66.30 -8.49 -5.97
C ARG A 135 -64.90 -9.05 -5.90
N GLY A 136 -64.11 -8.46 -5.00
CA GLY A 136 -62.73 -8.88 -4.71
C GLY A 136 -62.64 -10.20 -3.91
N ALA A 137 -61.45 -10.50 -3.43
CA ALA A 137 -61.19 -11.74 -2.73
C ALA A 137 -61.94 -11.79 -1.39
N GLU A 138 -62.64 -12.92 -1.13
CA GLU A 138 -63.33 -13.13 0.11
C GLU A 138 -62.42 -13.12 1.32
N GLY A 139 -62.80 -12.38 2.34
CA GLY A 139 -62.07 -12.27 3.60
C GLY A 139 -60.85 -11.34 3.53
N ALA A 140 -60.57 -10.70 2.40
CA ALA A 140 -59.41 -9.81 2.23
C ALA A 140 -59.40 -8.65 3.26
N ILE A 141 -60.55 -8.16 3.68
CA ILE A 141 -60.72 -7.08 4.67
C ILE A 141 -61.53 -7.51 5.90
N ALA A 142 -61.66 -8.81 6.20
CA ALA A 142 -62.40 -9.33 7.35
C ALA A 142 -61.85 -8.97 8.72
N SER A 143 -60.64 -8.46 8.82
CA SER A 143 -59.99 -7.90 10.01
C SER A 143 -59.72 -6.41 9.84
N SER A 144 -59.04 -5.79 10.80
CA SER A 144 -58.53 -4.41 10.59
C SER A 144 -57.57 -4.42 9.39
N PHE A 145 -57.69 -3.49 8.48
CA PHE A 145 -56.92 -3.42 7.26
C PHE A 145 -56.38 -2.00 6.96
N ALA A 146 -55.40 -1.96 6.10
CA ALA A 146 -54.94 -0.77 5.38
C ALA A 146 -54.61 -1.19 3.95
N VAL A 147 -55.18 -0.49 2.97
CA VAL A 147 -55.01 -0.86 1.57
C VAL A 147 -55.03 0.37 0.66
N ALA A 148 -54.12 0.43 -0.30
CA ALA A 148 -54.21 1.37 -1.41
C ALA A 148 -55.06 0.74 -2.53
N VAL A 149 -56.01 1.50 -3.02
CA VAL A 149 -57.00 1.05 -3.99
C VAL A 149 -56.86 1.86 -5.29
N LYS A 150 -56.89 1.15 -6.41
CA LYS A 150 -56.92 1.74 -7.74
C LYS A 150 -58.10 1.15 -8.52
N VAL A 151 -58.95 2.00 -9.02
CA VAL A 151 -60.09 1.60 -9.87
C VAL A 151 -59.99 2.26 -11.23
N ASN A 152 -60.08 1.48 -12.26
CA ASN A 152 -60.15 1.99 -13.63
C ASN A 152 -61.51 1.66 -14.23
N CYS A 153 -62.05 2.56 -15.02
CA CYS A 153 -63.23 2.31 -15.87
C CYS A 153 -63.04 2.98 -17.22
N ASP A 154 -63.19 2.22 -18.29
CA ASP A 154 -63.11 2.75 -19.66
C ASP A 154 -64.46 3.21 -20.14
N ARG A 155 -64.52 3.68 -21.39
CA ARG A 155 -65.75 4.20 -22.03
C ARG A 155 -66.81 3.13 -22.21
N GLU A 156 -66.40 1.87 -22.37
CA GLU A 156 -67.25 0.71 -22.56
C GLU A 156 -67.86 0.16 -21.25
N GLY A 157 -67.48 0.77 -20.10
CA GLY A 157 -67.87 0.36 -18.75
C GLY A 157 -67.15 -0.87 -18.24
N ASN A 158 -65.96 -1.15 -18.73
CA ASN A 158 -65.06 -2.19 -18.15
C ASN A 158 -64.43 -1.65 -16.88
N TRP A 159 -64.85 -2.19 -15.76
CA TRP A 159 -64.33 -1.85 -14.42
C TRP A 159 -63.21 -2.81 -14.01
N LYS A 160 -62.13 -2.27 -13.47
CA LYS A 160 -60.99 -3.01 -12.95
C LYS A 160 -60.64 -2.49 -11.57
N LEU A 161 -60.70 -3.36 -10.56
CA LEU A 161 -60.28 -3.08 -9.20
C LEU A 161 -58.88 -3.66 -8.99
N GLN A 162 -58.00 -2.84 -8.47
CA GLN A 162 -56.63 -3.23 -8.12
C GLN A 162 -56.32 -2.78 -6.69
N THR A 163 -55.54 -3.56 -5.95
CA THR A 163 -55.16 -3.28 -4.54
C THR A 163 -53.67 -3.45 -4.30
N CYS A 164 -53.16 -2.69 -3.33
CA CYS A 164 -51.81 -2.87 -2.79
C CYS A 164 -51.92 -2.89 -1.26
N HIS A 165 -51.61 -4.04 -0.63
CA HIS A 165 -51.78 -4.25 0.81
C HIS A 165 -50.49 -4.04 1.61
N ASP A 166 -49.34 -4.01 0.96
CA ASP A 166 -47.99 -4.00 1.58
C ASP A 166 -47.25 -2.65 1.43
N ASN A 167 -47.91 -1.64 0.90
CA ASN A 167 -47.34 -0.32 0.55
C ASN A 167 -46.16 -0.37 -0.43
N SER A 168 -46.00 -1.45 -1.20
CA SER A 168 -44.95 -1.59 -2.20
C SER A 168 -45.16 -0.67 -3.42
N GLY A 169 -46.35 -0.10 -3.57
CA GLY A 169 -46.74 0.62 -4.81
C GLY A 169 -47.12 -0.30 -5.96
N ILE A 170 -47.01 -1.61 -5.78
CA ILE A 170 -47.37 -2.62 -6.80
C ILE A 170 -48.81 -3.01 -6.60
N TYR A 171 -49.68 -2.69 -7.59
CA TYR A 171 -51.09 -2.98 -7.56
C TYR A 171 -51.38 -4.32 -8.22
N VAL A 172 -52.10 -5.20 -7.49
CA VAL A 172 -52.55 -6.49 -8.01
C VAL A 172 -54.01 -6.37 -8.45
N ILE A 173 -54.37 -7.00 -9.57
CA ILE A 173 -55.78 -7.03 -10.01
C ILE A 173 -56.57 -7.89 -9.03
N GLU A 174 -57.54 -7.25 -8.35
CA GLU A 174 -58.43 -7.89 -7.37
C GLU A 174 -59.68 -8.46 -8.02
N ALA A 175 -60.28 -7.68 -8.88
CA ALA A 175 -61.50 -8.09 -9.60
C ALA A 175 -61.75 -7.24 -10.86
N GLN A 176 -62.56 -7.78 -11.77
CA GLN A 176 -63.04 -7.08 -12.98
C GLN A 176 -64.52 -7.30 -13.19
N GLY A 177 -65.21 -6.34 -13.77
CA GLY A 177 -66.65 -6.41 -14.05
C GLY A 177 -67.00 -5.47 -15.18
N VAL A 178 -68.23 -5.57 -15.70
CA VAL A 178 -68.71 -4.71 -16.77
C VAL A 178 -70.05 -4.10 -16.39
N ASP A 179 -70.14 -2.81 -16.31
CA ASP A 179 -71.42 -2.06 -16.13
C ASP A 179 -71.26 -0.62 -16.69
N ASP A 180 -72.13 -0.22 -17.56
CA ASP A 180 -72.12 1.09 -18.18
C ASP A 180 -73.48 1.82 -17.97
N THR A 181 -74.23 1.46 -16.96
CA THR A 181 -75.57 1.95 -16.72
C THR A 181 -75.65 3.43 -16.42
N TYR A 182 -74.64 3.95 -15.66
CA TYR A 182 -74.60 5.37 -15.28
C TYR A 182 -73.28 6.02 -15.69
N GLY A 183 -73.31 7.39 -15.85
CA GLY A 183 -72.10 8.17 -16.09
C GLY A 183 -71.16 8.10 -14.92
N ARG A 184 -69.89 8.33 -15.18
CA ARG A 184 -68.76 8.21 -14.22
C ARG A 184 -68.31 9.57 -13.64
N GLY A 185 -69.07 10.63 -13.85
CA GLY A 185 -68.85 11.95 -13.22
C GLY A 185 -69.78 12.20 -12.04
N GLY A 186 -69.57 13.31 -11.34
CA GLY A 186 -70.46 13.71 -10.26
C GLY A 186 -69.71 14.01 -8.98
N PHE A 187 -69.92 13.26 -7.91
CA PHE A 187 -69.25 13.45 -6.62
C PHE A 187 -68.49 12.18 -6.20
N PHE A 188 -67.21 12.35 -5.90
CA PHE A 188 -66.41 11.35 -5.27
C PHE A 188 -66.38 11.58 -3.75
N GLY A 189 -66.37 10.52 -2.96
CA GLY A 189 -66.18 10.71 -1.53
C GLY A 189 -66.46 9.47 -0.69
N LEU A 190 -66.34 9.64 0.63
CA LEU A 190 -66.55 8.55 1.57
C LEU A 190 -67.86 8.81 2.40
N HIS A 191 -68.57 7.73 2.64
CA HIS A 191 -69.74 7.67 3.54
C HIS A 191 -69.56 6.50 4.50
N SER A 192 -69.27 6.82 5.77
CA SER A 192 -69.01 5.79 6.77
C SER A 192 -70.21 5.64 7.72
N SER A 193 -70.56 4.43 8.09
CA SER A 193 -71.45 4.05 9.19
C SER A 193 -70.61 3.43 10.29
N PHE A 194 -70.77 3.88 11.53
CA PHE A 194 -69.93 3.47 12.63
C PHE A 194 -70.66 3.48 13.98
N THR A 195 -70.23 2.58 14.85
CA THR A 195 -70.54 2.61 16.28
C THR A 195 -69.63 3.58 17.01
N ALA A 196 -69.95 4.01 18.21
CA ALA A 196 -69.18 4.95 19.02
C ALA A 196 -67.72 4.44 19.24
N SER A 197 -67.53 3.15 19.40
CA SER A 197 -66.19 2.55 19.58
C SER A 197 -65.30 2.63 18.31
N ASN A 198 -65.85 2.86 17.13
CA ASN A 198 -65.13 2.94 15.86
C ASN A 198 -65.13 4.34 15.22
N ALA A 199 -65.76 5.31 15.91
CA ALA A 199 -65.97 6.70 15.48
C ALA A 199 -64.66 7.54 15.29
N LYS A 200 -63.46 6.95 15.52
CA LYS A 200 -62.13 7.57 15.33
C LYS A 200 -61.16 6.65 14.62
N LYS A 201 -61.66 5.64 13.93
CA LYS A 201 -60.80 4.55 13.42
C LYS A 201 -60.86 4.34 11.90
N VAL A 202 -61.45 5.28 11.16
CA VAL A 202 -61.45 5.33 9.70
C VAL A 202 -60.48 6.42 9.26
N TYR A 203 -59.56 6.04 8.37
CA TYR A 203 -58.51 6.92 7.82
C TYR A 203 -58.54 6.84 6.31
N PHE A 204 -58.26 7.95 5.62
CA PHE A 204 -58.31 8.09 4.20
C PHE A 204 -57.18 9.01 3.71
N ASP A 205 -56.54 8.69 2.58
CA ASP A 205 -55.37 9.40 2.12
C ASP A 205 -55.13 9.19 0.61
N ASP A 206 -54.16 9.87 0.01
CA ASP A 206 -53.62 9.68 -1.33
C ASP A 206 -54.68 9.65 -2.41
N VAL A 207 -55.59 10.65 -2.43
CA VAL A 207 -56.71 10.69 -3.34
C VAL A 207 -56.32 11.19 -4.72
N TYR A 208 -56.66 10.41 -5.73
CA TYR A 208 -56.66 10.82 -7.11
C TYR A 208 -57.98 10.43 -7.77
N VAL A 209 -58.63 11.37 -8.50
CA VAL A 209 -59.82 11.12 -9.33
C VAL A 209 -59.64 11.90 -10.64
N GLY A 210 -59.50 11.20 -11.74
CA GLY A 210 -59.26 11.87 -13.01
C GLY A 210 -59.14 10.94 -14.22
N PRO A 211 -58.53 11.41 -15.29
CA PRO A 211 -58.27 10.54 -16.45
C PRO A 211 -57.28 9.43 -16.03
N ARG A 212 -57.40 8.26 -16.67
CA ARG A 212 -56.48 7.15 -16.42
C ARG A 212 -55.03 7.60 -16.59
N ILE A 213 -54.22 7.42 -15.56
CA ILE A 213 -52.80 7.63 -15.62
C ILE A 213 -52.18 6.52 -16.47
N VAL A 214 -51.57 6.91 -17.58
CA VAL A 214 -50.82 6.00 -18.45
C VAL A 214 -49.38 6.38 -18.34
N ASP A 215 -48.56 5.40 -17.94
CA ASP A 215 -47.11 5.56 -17.94
C ASP A 215 -46.61 5.52 -19.41
N HIS A 216 -45.74 6.44 -19.75
CA HIS A 216 -45.08 6.56 -21.04
C HIS A 216 -43.56 6.61 -20.92
N ASP A 217 -43.05 6.62 -19.68
CA ASP A 217 -41.65 6.66 -19.42
C ASP A 217 -41.09 5.22 -19.41
N PRO A 218 -40.02 4.95 -20.14
CA PRO A 218 -39.39 3.63 -20.16
C PRO A 218 -38.50 3.42 -18.94
N PRO A 219 -38.29 2.19 -18.46
CA PRO A 219 -37.44 1.90 -17.31
C PRO A 219 -35.99 2.33 -17.55
N GLN A 220 -35.33 2.84 -16.51
CA GLN A 220 -33.96 3.29 -16.53
C GLN A 220 -33.10 2.41 -15.63
N LEU A 221 -31.93 2.00 -16.13
CA LEU A 221 -30.91 1.33 -15.36
C LEU A 221 -30.21 2.32 -14.43
N LEU A 222 -30.33 2.14 -13.11
CA LEU A 222 -29.76 3.02 -12.10
C LEU A 222 -28.36 2.58 -11.65
N SER A 223 -28.13 1.26 -11.47
CA SER A 223 -26.86 0.73 -11.00
C SER A 223 -26.60 -0.69 -11.51
N CYS A 224 -25.30 -1.04 -11.55
CA CYS A 224 -24.79 -2.38 -11.74
C CYS A 224 -23.81 -2.66 -10.61
N GLU A 225 -24.11 -3.61 -9.74
CA GLU A 225 -23.29 -4.00 -8.61
C GLU A 225 -22.77 -5.42 -8.80
N VAL A 226 -21.50 -5.65 -8.51
CA VAL A 226 -20.90 -6.99 -8.53
C VAL A 226 -21.13 -7.65 -7.18
N LEU A 227 -21.94 -8.72 -7.14
CA LEU A 227 -22.19 -9.48 -5.92
C LEU A 227 -21.05 -10.46 -5.62
N ASP A 228 -20.57 -11.12 -6.67
CA ASP A 228 -19.38 -12.00 -6.65
C ASP A 228 -18.81 -12.11 -8.08
N LEU A 229 -17.80 -12.96 -8.28
CA LEU A 229 -17.14 -13.10 -9.58
C LEU A 229 -18.03 -13.64 -10.71
N THR A 230 -19.22 -14.14 -10.38
CA THR A 230 -20.18 -14.72 -11.35
C THR A 230 -21.56 -14.08 -11.31
N HIS A 231 -21.82 -13.15 -10.38
CA HIS A 231 -23.13 -12.54 -10.23
C HIS A 231 -23.08 -11.01 -10.24
N LEU A 232 -23.96 -10.42 -11.07
CA LEU A 232 -24.21 -8.97 -11.12
C LEU A 232 -25.62 -8.67 -10.67
N GLN A 233 -25.83 -7.62 -9.88
CA GLN A 233 -27.13 -7.08 -9.54
C GLN A 233 -27.35 -5.76 -10.26
N LEU A 234 -28.49 -5.67 -10.95
CA LEU A 234 -28.94 -4.47 -11.65
C LEU A 234 -30.14 -3.88 -10.91
N SER A 235 -30.16 -2.57 -10.75
CA SER A 235 -31.29 -1.85 -10.16
C SER A 235 -31.91 -0.92 -11.20
N PHE A 236 -33.22 -0.91 -11.27
CA PHE A 236 -34.02 -0.04 -12.15
C PHE A 236 -34.89 0.89 -11.32
N ASP A 237 -35.36 1.98 -11.93
CA ASP A 237 -36.18 3.01 -11.30
C ASP A 237 -37.64 2.59 -11.13
N GLU A 238 -38.13 1.57 -11.90
CA GLU A 238 -39.48 1.08 -11.86
C GLU A 238 -39.59 -0.44 -12.08
N ALA A 239 -40.81 -0.98 -11.87
CA ALA A 239 -41.09 -2.39 -12.02
C ALA A 239 -41.07 -2.85 -13.48
N LEU A 240 -40.35 -3.95 -13.74
CA LEU A 240 -40.11 -4.47 -15.08
C LEU A 240 -41.10 -5.56 -15.49
N ASP A 241 -41.33 -5.69 -16.81
CA ASP A 241 -42.02 -6.81 -17.43
C ASP A 241 -41.17 -8.08 -17.36
N GLU A 242 -41.66 -9.11 -16.68
CA GLU A 242 -41.00 -10.39 -16.46
C GLU A 242 -40.46 -11.02 -17.76
N THR A 243 -41.23 -10.98 -18.85
CA THR A 243 -40.84 -11.63 -20.10
C THR A 243 -39.61 -11.00 -20.74
N THR A 244 -39.44 -9.69 -20.61
CA THR A 244 -38.31 -8.97 -21.16
C THR A 244 -37.18 -8.89 -20.20
N ALA A 245 -37.43 -8.74 -18.88
CA ALA A 245 -36.38 -8.65 -17.85
C ALA A 245 -35.62 -9.97 -17.69
N LEU A 246 -36.30 -11.12 -17.74
CA LEU A 246 -35.66 -12.44 -17.55
C LEU A 246 -35.07 -13.04 -18.85
N ASN A 247 -35.07 -12.26 -19.98
CA ASN A 247 -34.50 -12.75 -21.23
C ASN A 247 -32.99 -12.45 -21.31
N PRO A 248 -32.09 -13.48 -21.23
CA PRO A 248 -30.63 -13.27 -21.26
C PRO A 248 -30.11 -12.52 -22.49
N THR A 249 -30.85 -12.59 -23.63
CA THR A 249 -30.44 -11.90 -24.88
C THR A 249 -30.54 -10.39 -24.82
N ASN A 250 -31.20 -9.84 -23.79
CA ASN A 250 -31.32 -8.40 -23.55
C ASN A 250 -30.11 -7.81 -22.80
N TYR A 251 -29.17 -8.66 -22.39
CA TYR A 251 -27.97 -8.31 -21.69
C TYR A 251 -26.75 -8.79 -22.46
N PHE A 252 -25.75 -7.95 -22.56
CA PHE A 252 -24.47 -8.31 -23.19
C PHE A 252 -23.32 -7.63 -22.47
N ILE A 253 -22.28 -8.40 -22.13
CA ILE A 253 -21.06 -7.91 -21.48
C ILE A 253 -19.90 -8.16 -22.44
N ASP A 254 -19.09 -7.14 -22.65
CA ASP A 254 -17.93 -7.19 -23.53
C ASP A 254 -16.76 -8.03 -22.94
N ASN A 255 -15.58 -7.93 -23.52
CA ASN A 255 -14.34 -8.58 -23.06
C ASN A 255 -14.47 -10.09 -22.78
N GLY A 256 -15.40 -10.77 -23.47
CA GLY A 256 -15.49 -12.23 -23.47
C GLY A 256 -16.42 -12.86 -22.46
N LEU A 257 -17.15 -12.09 -21.64
CA LEU A 257 -18.20 -12.60 -20.76
C LEU A 257 -19.48 -12.94 -21.52
N GLY A 258 -19.87 -12.12 -22.51
CA GLY A 258 -21.01 -12.41 -23.38
C GLY A 258 -22.36 -12.16 -22.73
N GLN A 259 -23.33 -13.06 -23.00
CA GLN A 259 -24.65 -13.05 -22.38
C GLN A 259 -24.62 -13.82 -21.05
N PRO A 260 -25.45 -13.44 -20.05
CA PRO A 260 -25.58 -14.21 -18.83
C PRO A 260 -26.17 -15.61 -19.10
N ALA A 261 -25.79 -16.58 -18.30
CA ALA A 261 -26.32 -17.95 -18.34
C ALA A 261 -27.75 -18.00 -17.83
N LEU A 262 -28.04 -17.23 -16.79
CA LEU A 262 -29.36 -17.11 -16.16
C LEU A 262 -29.63 -15.66 -15.77
N VAL A 263 -30.90 -15.29 -15.77
CA VAL A 263 -31.37 -13.99 -15.29
C VAL A 263 -32.57 -14.24 -14.40
N ASP A 264 -32.52 -13.72 -13.18
CA ASP A 264 -33.63 -13.81 -12.21
C ASP A 264 -33.94 -12.44 -11.61
N PHE A 265 -35.15 -12.29 -11.06
CA PHE A 265 -35.43 -11.15 -10.19
C PHE A 265 -34.78 -11.36 -8.82
N GLY A 266 -34.32 -10.25 -8.24
CA GLY A 266 -33.94 -10.21 -6.84
C GLY A 266 -35.16 -10.13 -5.91
N ASP A 267 -35.07 -9.25 -4.89
CA ASP A 267 -36.13 -9.14 -3.86
C ASP A 267 -37.47 -8.57 -4.41
N ASN A 268 -37.46 -7.95 -5.57
CA ASN A 268 -38.62 -7.31 -6.18
C ASN A 268 -38.43 -7.12 -7.69
N LEU A 269 -39.46 -6.60 -8.39
CA LEU A 269 -39.46 -6.43 -9.84
C LEU A 269 -38.59 -5.26 -10.38
N VAL A 270 -37.86 -4.53 -9.51
CA VAL A 270 -36.93 -3.48 -9.90
C VAL A 270 -35.47 -3.93 -9.80
N ILE A 271 -35.22 -5.14 -9.30
CA ILE A 271 -33.87 -5.70 -9.15
C ILE A 271 -33.75 -6.95 -10.02
N VAL A 272 -32.72 -6.99 -10.86
CA VAL A 272 -32.40 -8.13 -11.72
C VAL A 272 -31.04 -8.65 -11.37
N VAL A 273 -30.89 -9.97 -11.22
CA VAL A 273 -29.62 -10.63 -10.98
C VAL A 273 -29.21 -11.43 -12.21
N LEU A 274 -27.99 -11.18 -12.68
CA LEU A 274 -27.38 -11.88 -13.81
C LEU A 274 -26.39 -12.91 -13.26
N GLU A 275 -26.54 -14.19 -13.65
CA GLU A 275 -25.53 -15.23 -13.44
C GLU A 275 -24.71 -15.42 -14.71
N LEU A 276 -23.39 -15.31 -14.62
CA LEU A 276 -22.45 -15.37 -15.73
C LEU A 276 -21.89 -16.80 -15.91
N GLU A 277 -21.62 -17.20 -17.16
CA GLU A 277 -20.96 -18.49 -17.47
C GLU A 277 -19.47 -18.52 -17.06
N ARG A 278 -18.85 -17.36 -16.93
CA ARG A 278 -17.42 -17.19 -16.64
C ARG A 278 -17.25 -16.17 -15.54
N GLU A 279 -16.18 -16.36 -14.80
CA GLU A 279 -15.78 -15.42 -13.75
C GLU A 279 -15.35 -14.07 -14.36
N ILE A 280 -15.68 -13.00 -13.66
CA ILE A 280 -15.20 -11.64 -13.93
C ILE A 280 -13.70 -11.62 -13.68
N GLY A 281 -12.91 -11.22 -14.68
CA GLY A 281 -11.45 -11.16 -14.59
C GLY A 281 -10.98 -10.03 -13.68
N ASN A 282 -9.98 -10.32 -12.85
CA ASN A 282 -9.37 -9.31 -11.99
C ASN A 282 -8.75 -8.17 -12.82
N GLY A 283 -9.08 -6.92 -12.50
CA GLY A 283 -8.51 -5.73 -13.15
C GLY A 283 -9.00 -5.50 -14.59
N VAL A 284 -10.04 -6.19 -15.03
CA VAL A 284 -10.63 -5.99 -16.36
C VAL A 284 -11.81 -5.04 -16.26
N ASN A 285 -11.80 -4.00 -17.09
CA ASN A 285 -12.95 -3.10 -17.23
C ASN A 285 -13.93 -3.72 -18.20
N TYR A 286 -15.17 -3.92 -17.77
CA TYR A 286 -16.27 -4.46 -18.57
C TYR A 286 -17.31 -3.39 -18.82
N THR A 287 -18.01 -3.53 -19.95
CA THR A 287 -19.19 -2.74 -20.29
C THR A 287 -20.38 -3.67 -20.43
N LEU A 288 -21.35 -3.52 -19.52
CA LEU A 288 -22.66 -4.13 -19.64
C LEU A 288 -23.52 -3.27 -20.57
N THR A 289 -24.14 -3.88 -21.55
CA THR A 289 -25.18 -3.31 -22.41
C THR A 289 -26.51 -3.96 -22.07
N VAL A 290 -27.51 -3.15 -21.74
CA VAL A 290 -28.89 -3.57 -21.46
C VAL A 290 -29.80 -2.96 -22.53
N SER A 291 -30.70 -3.75 -23.11
CA SER A 291 -31.61 -3.30 -24.19
C SER A 291 -32.92 -4.06 -24.15
N ASN A 292 -33.98 -3.50 -24.76
CA ASN A 292 -35.27 -4.13 -24.93
C ASN A 292 -36.00 -4.53 -23.64
N ILE A 293 -35.57 -4.03 -22.48
CA ILE A 293 -36.30 -4.20 -21.24
C ILE A 293 -37.50 -3.27 -21.26
N LYS A 294 -38.62 -3.78 -20.79
CA LYS A 294 -39.88 -3.06 -20.73
C LYS A 294 -40.36 -2.96 -19.28
N ASP A 295 -41.17 -1.93 -19.04
CA ASP A 295 -41.98 -1.80 -17.84
C ASP A 295 -43.31 -2.61 -17.93
N LEU A 296 -44.17 -2.50 -16.93
CA LEU A 296 -45.49 -3.12 -16.89
C LEU A 296 -46.50 -2.47 -17.88
N TRP A 297 -46.16 -1.30 -18.49
CA TRP A 297 -46.95 -0.58 -19.45
C TRP A 297 -46.47 -0.81 -20.90
N ASN A 298 -45.45 -1.66 -21.09
CA ASN A 298 -44.81 -2.01 -22.35
C ASN A 298 -44.01 -0.87 -22.98
N ASN A 299 -43.58 0.13 -22.18
CA ASN A 299 -42.57 1.10 -22.61
C ASN A 299 -41.21 0.42 -22.62
N ALA A 300 -40.45 0.52 -23.69
CA ALA A 300 -39.16 -0.14 -23.86
C ALA A 300 -38.04 0.87 -23.65
N MET A 301 -37.06 0.48 -22.86
CA MET A 301 -35.84 1.28 -22.66
C MET A 301 -35.01 1.37 -23.93
N GLU A 302 -34.32 2.49 -24.12
CA GLU A 302 -33.26 2.63 -25.11
C GLU A 302 -32.02 1.83 -24.64
N PRO A 303 -31.24 1.29 -25.58
CA PRO A 303 -30.01 0.58 -25.19
C PRO A 303 -29.10 1.45 -24.32
N THR A 304 -28.81 0.96 -23.12
CA THR A 304 -28.04 1.67 -22.11
C THR A 304 -26.80 0.86 -21.77
N THR A 305 -25.68 1.55 -21.52
CA THR A 305 -24.42 0.90 -21.11
C THR A 305 -24.00 1.33 -19.73
N MET A 306 -23.42 0.39 -18.98
CA MET A 306 -22.84 0.65 -17.65
C MET A 306 -21.51 -0.07 -17.51
N ALA A 307 -20.48 0.65 -17.06
CA ALA A 307 -19.15 0.08 -16.82
C ALA A 307 -19.08 -0.52 -15.41
N PHE A 308 -18.38 -1.63 -15.28
CA PHE A 308 -18.03 -2.23 -13.99
C PHE A 308 -16.69 -2.93 -14.08
N SER A 309 -16.05 -3.12 -12.93
CA SER A 309 -14.82 -3.89 -12.80
C SER A 309 -14.72 -4.44 -11.37
N VAL A 310 -13.94 -5.50 -11.22
CA VAL A 310 -13.55 -6.05 -9.91
C VAL A 310 -12.05 -5.98 -9.82
N TYR A 311 -11.54 -5.56 -8.69
CA TYR A 311 -10.12 -5.57 -8.41
C TYR A 311 -9.85 -6.16 -7.03
N GLU A 312 -9.19 -7.31 -7.01
CA GLU A 312 -8.58 -7.89 -5.82
C GLU A 312 -7.09 -7.57 -5.86
N ALA A 313 -6.62 -6.90 -4.83
CA ALA A 313 -5.22 -6.51 -4.75
C ALA A 313 -4.28 -7.71 -4.73
N LEU A 314 -3.21 -7.63 -5.48
CA LEU A 314 -2.09 -8.56 -5.53
C LEU A 314 -0.96 -8.08 -4.61
N GLU A 315 0.06 -8.90 -4.43
CA GLU A 315 1.27 -8.51 -3.69
C GLU A 315 1.90 -7.27 -4.34
N TYR A 316 2.15 -6.24 -3.53
CA TYR A 316 2.70 -4.92 -3.89
C TYR A 316 1.77 -3.96 -4.65
N ASP A 317 0.49 -4.26 -4.80
CA ASP A 317 -0.47 -3.26 -5.29
C ASP A 317 -0.71 -2.11 -4.30
N VAL A 318 -0.53 -2.39 -3.02
CA VAL A 318 -0.42 -1.38 -1.96
C VAL A 318 0.91 -1.58 -1.26
N VAL A 319 1.76 -0.57 -1.31
CA VAL A 319 3.10 -0.61 -0.71
C VAL A 319 3.17 0.29 0.52
N ILE A 320 4.05 -0.07 1.46
CA ILE A 320 4.50 0.83 2.52
C ILE A 320 5.49 1.79 1.84
N ASN A 321 5.20 3.10 1.87
CA ASN A 321 5.85 4.11 1.05
C ASN A 321 6.75 5.08 1.82
N GLU A 322 6.40 5.41 3.06
CA GLU A 322 7.15 6.33 3.92
C GLU A 322 7.02 5.93 5.39
N ILE A 323 8.07 6.08 6.17
CA ILE A 323 8.12 5.69 7.59
C ILE A 323 8.78 6.82 8.41
N MET A 324 8.02 7.41 9.33
CA MET A 324 8.53 8.28 10.39
C MET A 324 8.61 7.48 11.68
N ALA A 325 9.77 6.90 11.96
CA ALA A 325 9.99 6.06 13.14
C ALA A 325 10.33 6.88 14.38
N ASP A 326 11.14 7.93 14.24
CA ASP A 326 11.51 8.84 15.33
C ASP A 326 11.20 10.28 14.93
N PRO A 327 10.10 10.88 15.41
CA PRO A 327 9.72 12.26 15.06
C PRO A 327 10.52 13.32 15.81
N THR A 328 11.47 12.96 16.70
CA THR A 328 12.23 13.90 17.54
C THR A 328 13.74 13.83 17.30
N PRO A 329 14.43 14.98 17.18
CA PRO A 329 13.92 16.38 17.31
C PRO A 329 13.03 16.80 16.13
N VAL A 330 11.97 17.54 16.41
CA VAL A 330 11.05 18.03 15.38
C VAL A 330 11.75 18.92 14.36
N VAL A 331 11.62 18.60 13.07
CA VAL A 331 12.13 19.41 11.93
C VAL A 331 11.03 20.32 11.39
N GLY A 332 9.91 19.79 10.95
CA GLY A 332 8.81 20.59 10.42
C GLY A 332 7.45 19.87 10.41
N LEU A 333 7.44 18.54 10.59
CA LEU A 333 6.23 17.75 10.76
C LEU A 333 5.81 17.69 12.24
N PRO A 334 4.55 17.34 12.55
CA PRO A 334 4.11 17.06 13.91
C PRO A 334 4.92 15.96 14.59
N GLU A 335 5.03 16.03 15.93
CA GLU A 335 5.79 15.06 16.76
C GLU A 335 5.03 13.73 16.90
N TRP A 336 4.78 13.05 15.76
CA TRP A 336 4.08 11.78 15.70
C TRP A 336 4.76 10.79 14.75
N GLU A 337 4.85 9.54 15.19
CA GLU A 337 5.21 8.42 14.33
C GLU A 337 4.10 8.17 13.29
N TYR A 338 4.47 7.84 12.07
CA TYR A 338 3.54 7.41 11.03
C TYR A 338 4.16 6.41 10.06
N VAL A 339 3.29 5.66 9.40
CA VAL A 339 3.59 4.82 8.25
C VAL A 339 2.63 5.21 7.15
N GLU A 340 3.13 5.42 5.96
CA GLU A 340 2.29 5.74 4.81
C GLU A 340 2.14 4.54 3.87
N LEU A 341 0.92 4.31 3.40
CA LEU A 341 0.61 3.39 2.32
C LEU A 341 0.40 4.16 1.01
N TYR A 342 0.82 3.54 -0.08
CA TYR A 342 0.60 4.05 -1.44
C TYR A 342 -0.02 2.96 -2.32
N ASN A 343 -1.10 3.31 -3.05
CA ASN A 343 -1.72 2.45 -4.05
C ASN A 343 -1.00 2.60 -5.39
N THR A 344 -0.30 1.57 -5.84
CA THR A 344 0.49 1.58 -7.08
C THR A 344 -0.36 1.37 -8.34
N THR A 345 -1.67 1.09 -8.19
CA THR A 345 -2.57 0.66 -9.26
C THR A 345 -3.49 1.76 -9.78
N GLU A 346 -4.11 1.51 -10.94
CA GLU A 346 -5.17 2.32 -11.55
C GLU A 346 -6.56 2.07 -10.93
N PHE A 347 -6.68 1.22 -9.90
CA PHE A 347 -7.92 0.82 -9.27
C PHE A 347 -8.03 1.34 -7.84
N GLY A 348 -9.25 1.69 -7.42
CA GLY A 348 -9.53 1.93 -6.00
C GLY A 348 -9.55 0.60 -5.24
N ILE A 349 -8.85 0.55 -4.11
CA ILE A 349 -8.71 -0.66 -3.28
C ILE A 349 -9.46 -0.48 -1.97
N ASP A 350 -10.47 -1.33 -1.73
CA ASP A 350 -11.18 -1.33 -0.44
C ASP A 350 -10.34 -2.05 0.62
N LEU A 351 -9.88 -1.29 1.61
CA LEU A 351 -9.07 -1.78 2.72
C LEU A 351 -9.91 -2.36 3.87
N LYS A 352 -11.24 -2.42 3.74
CA LYS A 352 -12.10 -2.95 4.80
C LYS A 352 -11.67 -4.37 5.20
N ASP A 353 -11.52 -4.57 6.52
CA ASP A 353 -11.11 -5.83 7.14
C ASP A 353 -9.68 -6.30 6.78
N TRP A 354 -8.88 -5.47 6.10
CA TRP A 354 -7.45 -5.71 5.96
C TRP A 354 -6.75 -5.59 7.31
N GLN A 355 -5.53 -6.14 7.41
CA GLN A 355 -4.74 -6.10 8.62
C GLN A 355 -3.36 -5.53 8.33
N ILE A 356 -2.88 -4.67 9.23
CA ILE A 356 -1.49 -4.22 9.25
C ILE A 356 -0.85 -4.57 10.58
N GLN A 357 0.28 -5.27 10.50
CA GLN A 357 1.16 -5.56 11.62
C GLN A 357 2.35 -4.62 11.58
N ILE A 358 2.64 -3.94 12.68
CA ILE A 358 3.81 -3.06 12.85
C ILE A 358 4.51 -3.50 14.14
N GLY A 359 5.66 -4.16 14.01
CA GLY A 359 6.33 -4.80 15.13
C GLY A 359 5.43 -5.83 15.81
N SER A 360 5.02 -5.55 17.05
CA SER A 360 4.08 -6.39 17.83
C SER A 360 2.64 -5.89 17.82
N ASN A 361 2.33 -4.83 17.08
CA ASN A 361 1.00 -4.23 17.02
C ASN A 361 0.24 -4.73 15.80
N ASP A 362 -0.89 -5.41 16.01
CA ASP A 362 -1.80 -5.85 14.97
C ASP A 362 -3.03 -4.92 14.94
N ASN A 363 -3.30 -4.35 13.78
CA ASN A 363 -4.42 -3.44 13.58
C ASN A 363 -5.25 -3.86 12.36
N THR A 364 -6.58 -3.69 12.47
CA THR A 364 -7.53 -3.99 11.39
C THR A 364 -8.14 -2.70 10.86
N PHE A 365 -8.23 -2.58 9.54
CA PHE A 365 -8.85 -1.42 8.89
C PHE A 365 -10.37 -1.48 8.97
N GLY A 366 -10.99 -0.32 9.20
CA GLY A 366 -12.41 -0.10 8.96
C GLY A 366 -12.72 0.08 7.47
N SER A 367 -13.96 0.48 7.15
CA SER A 367 -14.34 0.80 5.77
C SER A 367 -13.55 2.02 5.26
N HIS A 368 -12.72 1.82 4.28
CA HIS A 368 -11.90 2.85 3.64
C HIS A 368 -11.48 2.39 2.24
N VAL A 369 -11.65 3.25 1.25
CA VAL A 369 -11.20 2.99 -0.12
C VAL A 369 -9.98 3.84 -0.41
N LEU A 370 -8.85 3.20 -0.66
CA LEU A 370 -7.62 3.85 -1.10
C LEU A 370 -7.70 4.10 -2.61
N PRO A 371 -7.80 5.37 -3.06
CA PRO A 371 -8.01 5.68 -4.47
C PRO A 371 -6.80 5.26 -5.33
N PRO A 372 -6.96 5.17 -6.67
CA PRO A 372 -5.85 4.97 -7.58
C PRO A 372 -4.73 5.98 -7.32
N HIS A 373 -3.49 5.50 -7.20
CA HIS A 373 -2.31 6.32 -6.88
C HIS A 373 -2.46 7.20 -5.64
N GLY A 374 -3.35 6.79 -4.72
CA GLY A 374 -3.62 7.50 -3.47
C GLY A 374 -2.63 7.14 -2.37
N TYR A 375 -2.48 8.07 -1.41
CA TYR A 375 -1.67 7.91 -0.20
C TYR A 375 -2.59 7.79 1.01
N LEU A 376 -2.15 7.04 2.03
CA LEU A 376 -2.87 6.88 3.29
C LEU A 376 -1.90 6.87 4.47
N ILE A 377 -2.03 7.84 5.34
CA ILE A 377 -1.23 7.97 6.56
C ILE A 377 -1.83 7.10 7.67
N LEU A 378 -1.03 6.21 8.23
CA LEU A 378 -1.36 5.39 9.39
C LEU A 378 -0.62 5.91 10.62
N CYS A 379 -1.32 6.12 11.72
CA CYS A 379 -0.72 6.71 12.92
C CYS A 379 -1.45 6.28 14.20
N HIS A 380 -0.99 6.77 15.36
CA HIS A 380 -1.77 6.67 16.58
C HIS A 380 -3.04 7.55 16.48
N ARG A 381 -4.18 7.07 16.99
CA ARG A 381 -5.48 7.78 16.90
C ARG A 381 -5.46 9.24 17.39
N ASP A 382 -4.59 9.55 18.36
CA ASP A 382 -4.46 10.90 18.90
C ASP A 382 -3.70 11.84 17.95
N ALA A 383 -2.94 11.30 16.99
CA ALA A 383 -2.18 12.02 15.97
C ALA A 383 -3.06 12.47 14.78
N VAL A 384 -4.22 11.81 14.56
CA VAL A 384 -5.07 12.03 13.38
C VAL A 384 -5.45 13.52 13.21
N GLN A 385 -5.71 14.22 14.32
CA GLN A 385 -6.12 15.63 14.23
C GLN A 385 -5.04 16.54 13.62
N GLU A 386 -3.78 16.21 13.80
CA GLU A 386 -2.63 16.97 13.30
C GLU A 386 -2.18 16.47 11.92
N LEU A 387 -2.14 15.13 11.71
CA LEU A 387 -1.65 14.54 10.48
C LEU A 387 -2.64 14.61 9.30
N LYS A 388 -3.95 14.69 9.57
CA LYS A 388 -4.97 14.84 8.50
C LYS A 388 -4.82 16.09 7.65
N ASP A 389 -4.10 17.10 8.12
CA ASP A 389 -3.83 18.33 7.36
C ASP A 389 -2.81 18.08 6.23
N TYR A 390 -2.11 16.93 6.25
CA TYR A 390 -1.14 16.50 5.23
C TYR A 390 -1.75 15.53 4.22
N GLY A 391 -2.73 14.71 4.61
CA GLY A 391 -3.35 13.72 3.74
C GLY A 391 -4.43 12.91 4.42
N ASP A 392 -4.99 11.96 3.68
CA ASP A 392 -5.94 10.99 4.24
C ASP A 392 -5.26 10.16 5.34
N CYS A 393 -5.95 9.97 6.47
CA CYS A 393 -5.31 9.49 7.68
C CYS A 393 -6.21 8.54 8.48
N ILE A 394 -5.67 7.38 8.85
CA ILE A 394 -6.33 6.41 9.74
C ILE A 394 -5.52 6.29 11.04
N GLY A 395 -6.23 6.41 12.17
CA GLY A 395 -5.64 6.29 13.50
C GLY A 395 -6.01 4.98 14.21
N PHE A 396 -5.00 4.30 14.74
CA PHE A 396 -5.16 3.08 15.53
C PHE A 396 -4.96 3.34 17.03
N SER A 397 -5.55 2.51 17.87
CA SER A 397 -5.42 2.63 19.33
C SER A 397 -4.08 2.10 19.86
N SER A 398 -3.42 1.25 19.11
CA SER A 398 -2.08 0.71 19.36
C SER A 398 -1.24 0.90 18.11
N PHE A 399 -0.33 1.86 18.14
CA PHE A 399 0.52 2.20 17.01
C PHE A 399 1.86 2.68 17.54
N SER A 400 2.93 2.02 17.12
CA SER A 400 4.30 2.49 17.33
C SER A 400 5.24 1.82 16.33
N VAL A 401 6.25 2.55 15.93
CA VAL A 401 7.34 2.09 15.07
C VAL A 401 8.62 2.05 15.88
N GLY A 402 9.38 0.96 15.80
CA GLY A 402 10.67 0.88 16.49
C GLY A 402 11.69 1.82 15.83
N ASN A 403 12.33 2.71 16.62
CA ASN A 403 13.27 3.72 16.11
C ASN A 403 14.48 3.11 15.37
N THR A 404 14.92 1.91 15.78
CA THR A 404 16.08 1.23 15.20
C THR A 404 15.69 0.27 14.09
N SER A 405 14.61 -0.49 14.29
CA SER A 405 14.10 -1.46 13.33
C SER A 405 12.65 -1.82 13.64
N SER A 406 11.89 -2.16 12.61
CA SER A 406 10.51 -2.63 12.75
C SER A 406 10.12 -3.50 11.54
N ALA A 407 9.60 -4.69 11.79
CA ALA A 407 8.99 -5.51 10.75
C ALA A 407 7.54 -5.06 10.55
N MET A 408 7.13 -4.87 9.31
CA MET A 408 5.79 -4.42 8.93
C MET A 408 5.21 -5.34 7.86
N TYR A 409 3.95 -5.74 8.03
CA TYR A 409 3.25 -6.63 7.10
C TYR A 409 1.84 -6.13 6.88
N LEU A 410 1.43 -6.01 5.62
CA LEU A 410 0.07 -5.66 5.22
C LEU A 410 -0.60 -6.90 4.61
N TYR A 411 -1.76 -7.27 5.12
CA TYR A 411 -2.53 -8.43 4.66
C TYR A 411 -3.92 -8.02 4.17
N SER A 412 -4.38 -8.65 3.10
CA SER A 412 -5.77 -8.52 2.65
C SER A 412 -6.75 -9.14 3.66
N LYS A 413 -8.05 -8.93 3.48
CA LYS A 413 -9.10 -9.52 4.31
C LYS A 413 -9.11 -11.06 4.28
N GLU A 414 -8.57 -11.67 3.22
CA GLU A 414 -8.38 -13.13 3.09
C GLU A 414 -7.08 -13.63 3.74
N GLY A 415 -6.28 -12.74 4.34
CA GLY A 415 -4.98 -13.07 4.93
C GLY A 415 -3.85 -13.24 3.93
N ARG A 416 -4.00 -12.77 2.69
CA ARG A 416 -2.94 -12.74 1.69
C ARG A 416 -1.96 -11.61 2.02
N LEU A 417 -0.67 -11.88 1.99
CA LEU A 417 0.37 -10.84 2.12
C LEU A 417 0.32 -9.91 0.91
N ILE A 418 0.18 -8.61 1.16
CA ILE A 418 0.13 -7.56 0.14
C ILE A 418 1.44 -6.76 0.11
N SER A 419 1.97 -6.41 1.27
CA SER A 419 3.24 -5.66 1.38
C SER A 419 3.98 -6.05 2.64
N ARG A 420 5.31 -5.97 2.58
CA ARG A 420 6.18 -6.19 3.73
C ARG A 420 7.40 -5.28 3.66
N VAL A 421 7.81 -4.81 4.81
CA VAL A 421 9.01 -4.00 4.98
C VAL A 421 9.67 -4.37 6.30
N ASN A 422 10.96 -4.70 6.28
CA ASN A 422 11.78 -4.89 7.46
C ASN A 422 12.67 -3.65 7.64
N PHE A 423 12.05 -2.58 8.13
CA PHE A 423 12.71 -1.30 8.34
C PHE A 423 13.93 -1.43 9.25
N SER A 424 15.00 -0.72 8.87
CA SER A 424 16.17 -0.47 9.70
C SER A 424 16.58 0.99 9.61
N ASN A 425 17.05 1.59 10.69
CA ASN A 425 17.54 2.97 10.68
C ASN A 425 18.83 3.15 9.85
N THR A 426 19.46 2.09 9.40
CA THR A 426 20.55 2.13 8.42
C THR A 426 20.09 2.62 7.05
N TRP A 427 18.79 2.51 6.74
CA TRP A 427 18.20 2.93 5.47
C TRP A 427 18.13 4.45 5.28
N TYR A 428 18.37 5.23 6.32
CA TYR A 428 18.50 6.69 6.18
C TYR A 428 19.68 7.09 5.30
N HIS A 429 20.76 6.26 5.23
CA HIS A 429 22.02 6.57 4.52
C HIS A 429 22.59 7.95 4.86
N ASP A 430 22.17 8.51 5.98
CA ASP A 430 22.54 9.84 6.47
C ASP A 430 22.64 9.82 8.00
N PRO A 431 23.85 9.88 8.57
CA PRO A 431 24.05 9.78 10.01
C PRO A 431 23.38 10.93 10.80
N ASP A 432 23.20 12.10 10.19
CA ASP A 432 22.59 13.25 10.88
C ASP A 432 21.04 13.13 10.90
N LYS A 433 20.45 12.43 9.94
CA LYS A 433 18.99 12.29 9.82
C LYS A 433 18.45 11.09 10.56
N LYS A 434 19.22 10.02 10.73
CA LYS A 434 18.80 8.81 11.45
C LYS A 434 18.58 9.01 12.95
N ASP A 435 19.03 10.14 13.50
CA ASP A 435 18.87 10.48 14.91
C ASP A 435 17.54 11.17 15.23
N GLY A 436 16.61 11.23 14.25
CA GLY A 436 15.23 11.64 14.42
C GLY A 436 14.80 12.89 13.67
N GLY A 437 13.50 13.12 13.61
CA GLY A 437 12.85 14.26 12.93
C GLY A 437 12.72 14.12 11.41
N TRP A 438 13.21 13.04 10.84
CA TRP A 438 13.17 12.73 9.42
C TRP A 438 12.48 11.39 9.17
N SER A 439 11.71 11.28 8.10
CA SER A 439 11.20 10.01 7.61
C SER A 439 12.24 9.32 6.72
N VAL A 440 12.04 8.03 6.54
CA VAL A 440 12.66 7.25 5.48
C VAL A 440 11.61 7.04 4.39
N GLU A 441 11.96 7.38 3.15
CA GLU A 441 11.07 7.34 1.99
C GLU A 441 11.50 6.27 1.00
N GLN A 442 10.52 5.57 0.42
CA GLN A 442 10.76 4.65 -0.69
C GLN A 442 11.08 5.43 -1.97
N THR A 443 12.18 5.08 -2.63
CA THR A 443 12.64 5.76 -3.86
C THR A 443 11.76 5.40 -5.05
N ASP A 444 11.47 4.11 -5.24
CA ASP A 444 10.67 3.58 -6.34
C ASP A 444 9.55 2.66 -5.83
N PRO A 445 8.32 3.15 -5.71
CA PRO A 445 7.18 2.32 -5.32
C PRO A 445 6.84 1.19 -6.31
N GLN A 446 7.33 1.28 -7.57
CA GLN A 446 7.15 0.22 -8.57
C GLN A 446 8.20 -0.91 -8.44
N ASN A 447 9.24 -0.69 -7.63
CA ASN A 447 10.23 -1.72 -7.28
C ASN A 447 10.28 -1.97 -5.75
N PRO A 448 9.19 -2.42 -5.12
CA PRO A 448 9.11 -2.57 -3.68
C PRO A 448 10.02 -3.66 -3.12
N CYS A 449 10.50 -4.55 -3.97
CA CYS A 449 11.36 -5.66 -3.58
C CYS A 449 12.85 -5.33 -3.52
N ALA A 450 13.27 -4.14 -3.93
CA ALA A 450 14.69 -3.76 -3.98
C ALA A 450 15.36 -3.56 -2.59
N GLY A 451 14.68 -3.94 -1.50
CA GLY A 451 15.24 -3.94 -0.15
C GLY A 451 15.73 -2.58 0.31
N ALA A 452 16.81 -2.56 1.11
CA ALA A 452 17.41 -1.33 1.66
C ALA A 452 17.81 -0.32 0.58
N ALA A 453 18.22 -0.77 -0.60
CA ALA A 453 18.65 0.10 -1.71
C ALA A 453 17.51 0.94 -2.32
N ASN A 454 16.25 0.65 -1.95
CA ASN A 454 15.08 1.42 -2.38
C ASN A 454 14.59 2.43 -1.35
N TRP A 455 15.33 2.66 -0.29
CA TRP A 455 14.95 3.55 0.80
C TRP A 455 16.07 4.54 1.11
N THR A 456 15.70 5.77 1.42
CA THR A 456 16.64 6.78 1.91
C THR A 456 15.93 7.84 2.74
N ALA A 457 16.70 8.63 3.50
CA ALA A 457 16.14 9.72 4.29
C ALA A 457 15.46 10.77 3.40
N SER A 458 14.31 11.27 3.83
CA SER A 458 13.63 12.39 3.18
C SER A 458 14.56 13.55 2.87
N MET A 459 14.41 14.14 1.70
CA MET A 459 15.09 15.36 1.27
C MET A 459 14.20 16.62 1.41
N ASP A 460 12.95 16.45 1.84
CA ASP A 460 12.03 17.57 2.06
C ASP A 460 12.42 18.36 3.33
N ALA A 461 12.38 19.66 3.24
CA ALA A 461 12.75 20.56 4.34
C ALA A 461 11.88 20.41 5.60
N SER A 462 10.70 19.81 5.49
CA SER A 462 9.83 19.51 6.64
C SER A 462 10.19 18.20 7.36
N GLY A 463 11.12 17.41 6.82
CA GLY A 463 11.52 16.13 7.42
C GLY A 463 10.76 14.93 6.88
N GLY A 464 9.81 15.11 5.95
CA GLY A 464 9.01 14.03 5.34
C GLY A 464 8.00 14.56 4.35
N THR A 465 7.29 13.63 3.67
CA THR A 465 6.32 13.96 2.61
C THR A 465 4.95 13.28 2.78
N PRO A 466 4.39 13.21 4.00
CA PRO A 466 3.13 12.49 4.21
C PRO A 466 2.00 13.03 3.31
N GLY A 467 1.23 12.13 2.70
CA GLY A 467 0.10 12.44 1.83
C GLY A 467 0.44 12.89 0.42
N ARG A 468 1.70 12.81 0.01
CA ARG A 468 2.16 13.26 -1.30
C ARG A 468 3.38 12.49 -1.80
N LEU A 469 3.77 12.76 -3.05
CA LEU A 469 4.92 12.12 -3.69
C LEU A 469 6.19 12.29 -2.85
N ASN A 470 6.92 11.20 -2.64
CA ASN A 470 8.18 11.16 -1.91
C ASN A 470 9.21 12.14 -2.50
N SER A 471 9.96 12.81 -1.64
CA SER A 471 10.99 13.79 -2.04
C SER A 471 12.16 13.15 -2.79
N VAL A 472 12.34 11.85 -2.61
CA VAL A 472 13.41 11.03 -3.22
C VAL A 472 12.91 10.20 -4.40
N ASN A 473 11.65 10.40 -4.83
CA ASN A 473 11.04 9.59 -5.88
C ASN A 473 11.88 9.52 -7.16
N GLY A 474 12.13 8.32 -7.65
CA GLY A 474 12.92 8.04 -8.86
C GLY A 474 12.87 6.57 -9.24
N GLU A 475 13.39 6.20 -10.40
CA GLU A 475 13.49 4.79 -10.80
C GLU A 475 14.64 4.11 -10.06
N ASN A 476 14.41 2.91 -9.55
CA ASN A 476 15.42 2.05 -8.94
C ASN A 476 15.53 0.73 -9.72
N ASN A 477 16.57 0.62 -10.51
CA ASN A 477 16.89 -0.56 -11.33
C ASN A 477 18.06 -1.37 -10.74
N THR A 478 18.32 -1.28 -9.43
CA THR A 478 19.40 -2.01 -8.76
C THR A 478 19.18 -3.51 -8.92
N ALA A 479 20.17 -4.19 -9.54
CA ALA A 479 20.14 -5.63 -9.68
C ALA A 479 20.29 -6.31 -8.31
N PRO A 480 19.58 -7.42 -8.04
CA PRO A 480 19.74 -8.17 -6.80
C PRO A 480 21.14 -8.74 -6.67
N MET A 481 21.62 -8.88 -5.44
CA MET A 481 22.91 -9.47 -5.12
C MET A 481 22.76 -10.55 -4.04
N VAL A 482 23.72 -11.48 -3.99
CA VAL A 482 23.82 -12.39 -2.87
C VAL A 482 24.41 -11.62 -1.69
N GLU A 483 23.64 -11.46 -0.64
CA GLU A 483 24.06 -10.82 0.60
C GLU A 483 24.93 -11.77 1.44
N ARG A 484 24.58 -13.06 1.43
CA ARG A 484 25.24 -14.06 2.29
C ARG A 484 25.12 -15.46 1.70
N ILE A 485 26.16 -16.25 1.90
CA ILE A 485 26.19 -17.68 1.63
C ILE A 485 26.60 -18.44 2.89
N SER A 486 26.03 -19.60 3.11
CA SER A 486 26.36 -20.51 4.22
C SER A 486 26.17 -21.97 3.82
N MET A 487 26.70 -22.86 4.63
CA MET A 487 26.46 -24.28 4.52
C MET A 487 25.68 -24.80 5.72
N PHE A 488 24.51 -25.40 5.49
CA PHE A 488 23.75 -26.07 6.53
C PHE A 488 24.29 -27.47 6.83
N SER A 489 24.81 -28.15 5.81
CA SER A 489 25.47 -29.44 5.91
C SER A 489 26.47 -29.59 4.77
N ASN A 490 27.19 -30.71 4.70
CA ASN A 490 28.16 -30.95 3.63
C ASN A 490 27.55 -31.17 2.23
N TYR A 491 26.23 -31.10 2.06
CA TYR A 491 25.49 -31.20 0.78
C TYR A 491 24.37 -30.19 0.62
N ILE A 492 24.22 -29.24 1.57
CA ILE A 492 23.20 -28.19 1.54
C ILE A 492 23.87 -26.83 1.63
N VAL A 493 23.68 -26.01 0.59
CA VAL A 493 24.13 -24.62 0.51
C VAL A 493 22.94 -23.70 0.68
N GLN A 494 23.09 -22.66 1.48
CA GLN A 494 22.06 -21.68 1.76
C GLN A 494 22.51 -20.30 1.26
N LEU A 495 21.61 -19.62 0.51
CA LEU A 495 21.84 -18.27 -0.03
C LEU A 495 20.79 -17.30 0.52
N TRP A 496 21.23 -16.10 0.83
CA TRP A 496 20.37 -14.95 1.12
C TRP A 496 20.67 -13.84 0.14
N PHE A 497 19.62 -13.23 -0.37
CA PHE A 497 19.66 -12.10 -1.29
C PHE A 497 19.29 -10.80 -0.54
N ASP A 498 19.79 -9.69 -1.01
CA ASP A 498 19.51 -8.34 -0.52
C ASP A 498 18.12 -7.83 -0.90
N GLN A 499 17.41 -8.56 -1.79
CA GLN A 499 16.09 -8.22 -2.31
C GLN A 499 15.12 -9.40 -2.21
N GLN A 500 13.82 -9.11 -2.31
CA GLN A 500 12.80 -10.14 -2.49
C GLN A 500 12.86 -10.67 -3.93
N MET A 501 13.09 -11.94 -4.06
CA MET A 501 13.29 -12.59 -5.36
C MET A 501 11.98 -13.17 -5.90
N ASN A 502 11.93 -13.43 -7.19
CA ASN A 502 10.85 -14.15 -7.85
C ASN A 502 10.91 -15.63 -7.49
N PRO A 503 9.90 -16.18 -6.77
CA PRO A 503 9.91 -17.59 -6.34
C PRO A 503 10.11 -18.57 -7.49
N ALA A 504 9.53 -18.31 -8.67
CA ALA A 504 9.64 -19.20 -9.82
C ALA A 504 11.08 -19.28 -10.35
N SER A 505 11.81 -18.14 -10.35
CA SER A 505 13.22 -18.12 -10.76
C SER A 505 14.14 -18.72 -9.70
N LEU A 506 13.83 -18.49 -8.41
CA LEU A 506 14.62 -18.98 -7.29
C LEU A 506 14.60 -20.51 -7.13
N THR A 507 13.46 -21.13 -7.41
CA THR A 507 13.28 -22.58 -7.26
C THR A 507 13.70 -23.40 -8.47
N GLU A 508 14.35 -22.79 -9.47
CA GLU A 508 14.83 -23.49 -10.67
C GLU A 508 16.30 -23.96 -10.49
N PRO A 509 16.59 -25.25 -10.23
CA PRO A 509 17.94 -25.73 -9.92
C PRO A 509 18.98 -25.44 -10.99
N GLN A 510 18.57 -25.38 -12.26
CA GLN A 510 19.47 -25.15 -13.40
C GLN A 510 20.08 -23.72 -13.43
N ARG A 511 19.55 -22.83 -12.61
CA ARG A 511 20.11 -21.47 -12.48
C ARG A 511 21.33 -21.40 -11.58
N TYR A 512 21.65 -22.48 -10.88
CA TYR A 512 22.77 -22.61 -9.96
C TYR A 512 23.75 -23.67 -10.48
N LEU A 513 25.02 -23.33 -10.56
CA LEU A 513 26.07 -24.24 -11.04
C LEU A 513 27.30 -24.14 -10.16
N VAL A 514 27.76 -25.26 -9.63
CA VAL A 514 29.08 -25.34 -8.98
C VAL A 514 30.13 -25.55 -10.08
N ASP A 515 30.96 -24.54 -10.32
CA ASP A 515 31.86 -24.47 -11.49
C ASP A 515 32.88 -25.63 -11.50
N GLU A 516 33.52 -25.89 -10.35
CA GLU A 516 34.57 -26.92 -10.25
C GLU A 516 34.05 -28.34 -10.49
N LEU A 517 32.77 -28.59 -10.22
CA LEU A 517 32.14 -29.90 -10.32
C LEU A 517 31.23 -30.02 -11.58
N GLY A 518 30.88 -28.90 -12.19
CA GLY A 518 29.91 -28.88 -13.28
C GLY A 518 28.52 -29.41 -12.84
N SER A 519 28.20 -29.28 -11.54
CA SER A 519 27.00 -29.84 -10.95
C SER A 519 25.98 -28.79 -10.57
N HIS A 520 24.68 -29.13 -10.74
CA HIS A 520 23.54 -28.36 -10.30
C HIS A 520 22.93 -29.00 -9.03
N PRO A 521 22.26 -28.21 -8.15
CA PRO A 521 21.49 -28.80 -7.08
C PRO A 521 20.36 -29.67 -7.63
N GLN A 522 19.93 -30.67 -6.88
CA GLN A 522 18.73 -31.46 -7.21
C GLN A 522 17.46 -30.69 -6.87
N GLU A 523 17.50 -29.89 -5.80
CA GLU A 523 16.36 -29.11 -5.32
C GLU A 523 16.84 -27.70 -4.95
N ALA A 524 15.96 -26.73 -5.19
CA ALA A 524 16.09 -25.36 -4.70
C ALA A 524 14.82 -25.01 -3.93
N ASN A 525 14.92 -24.95 -2.61
CA ASN A 525 13.80 -24.81 -1.70
C ASN A 525 13.76 -23.40 -1.10
N ILE A 526 12.57 -22.79 -1.05
CA ILE A 526 12.35 -21.46 -0.49
C ILE A 526 11.31 -21.50 0.64
N ASN A 527 11.31 -20.49 1.48
CA ASN A 527 10.15 -20.17 2.29
C ASN A 527 9.20 -19.28 1.45
N PRO A 528 7.98 -19.71 1.15
CA PRO A 528 7.04 -18.88 0.37
C PRO A 528 6.74 -17.51 0.99
N MET A 529 6.93 -17.38 2.31
CA MET A 529 6.73 -16.12 3.04
C MET A 529 7.99 -15.24 3.06
N ASP A 530 9.12 -15.73 2.54
CA ASP A 530 10.39 -15.00 2.52
C ASP A 530 11.24 -15.47 1.34
N ALA A 531 11.09 -14.80 0.21
CA ALA A 531 11.84 -15.10 -1.01
C ALA A 531 13.21 -14.39 -1.07
N THR A 532 13.75 -13.92 0.06
CA THR A 532 15.16 -13.52 0.14
C THR A 532 16.09 -14.70 0.34
N PHE A 533 15.57 -15.89 0.62
CA PHE A 533 16.33 -17.08 1.00
C PHE A 533 16.05 -18.26 0.08
N VAL A 534 17.09 -19.00 -0.32
CA VAL A 534 16.98 -20.29 -0.99
C VAL A 534 17.96 -21.30 -0.40
N GLU A 535 17.48 -22.52 -0.24
CA GLU A 535 18.27 -23.68 0.17
C GLU A 535 18.49 -24.59 -1.03
N LEU A 536 19.76 -24.82 -1.40
CA LEU A 536 20.19 -25.63 -2.52
C LEU A 536 20.65 -27.00 -2.02
N VAL A 537 19.96 -28.07 -2.41
CA VAL A 537 20.25 -29.44 -1.98
C VAL A 537 20.98 -30.17 -3.13
N PHE A 538 22.19 -30.66 -2.89
CA PHE A 538 23.00 -31.39 -3.84
C PHE A 538 22.93 -32.93 -3.59
N ASP A 539 23.17 -33.73 -4.62
CA ASP A 539 23.18 -35.21 -4.57
C ASP A 539 24.50 -35.81 -4.11
N HIS A 540 25.49 -34.95 -3.87
CA HIS A 540 26.82 -35.31 -3.43
C HIS A 540 27.27 -34.42 -2.26
N SER A 541 28.24 -34.89 -1.50
CA SER A 541 28.88 -34.10 -0.45
C SER A 541 30.06 -33.31 -1.01
N PHE A 542 30.21 -32.10 -0.56
CA PHE A 542 31.39 -31.27 -0.76
C PHE A 542 32.56 -31.80 0.10
N GLU A 543 33.79 -31.46 -0.27
CA GLU A 543 35.02 -31.89 0.45
C GLU A 543 35.50 -30.77 1.38
N GLU A 544 36.03 -31.15 2.55
CA GLU A 544 36.66 -30.22 3.49
C GLU A 544 37.96 -29.64 2.90
N GLY A 545 38.23 -28.37 3.19
CA GLY A 545 39.45 -27.69 2.72
C GLY A 545 39.38 -27.28 1.23
N VAL A 546 38.25 -27.45 0.58
CA VAL A 546 38.04 -27.01 -0.81
C VAL A 546 37.10 -25.82 -0.82
N VAL A 547 37.47 -24.77 -1.55
CA VAL A 547 36.60 -23.64 -1.84
C VAL A 547 35.98 -23.85 -3.21
N TYR A 548 34.66 -23.82 -3.27
CA TYR A 548 33.87 -23.97 -4.48
C TYR A 548 33.30 -22.61 -4.92
N THR A 549 33.06 -22.49 -6.23
CA THR A 549 32.44 -21.32 -6.85
C THR A 549 31.02 -21.68 -7.29
N LEU A 550 30.02 -21.06 -6.69
CA LEU A 550 28.62 -21.15 -7.12
C LEU A 550 28.33 -20.00 -8.10
N MET A 551 28.03 -20.36 -9.34
CA MET A 551 27.56 -19.46 -10.37
C MET A 551 26.03 -19.37 -10.31
N ILE A 552 25.50 -18.15 -10.35
CA ILE A 552 24.06 -17.88 -10.26
C ILE A 552 23.64 -17.13 -11.52
N ASN A 553 22.75 -17.72 -12.30
CA ASN A 553 22.40 -17.21 -13.61
C ASN A 553 20.91 -16.86 -13.70
N SER A 554 20.61 -15.63 -14.13
CA SER A 554 19.26 -15.19 -14.49
C SER A 554 18.21 -15.38 -13.38
N VAL A 555 18.59 -15.43 -12.12
CA VAL A 555 17.66 -15.32 -10.99
C VAL A 555 17.19 -13.88 -10.94
N GLU A 556 15.88 -13.67 -10.78
CA GLU A 556 15.24 -12.36 -10.88
C GLU A 556 14.64 -11.93 -9.55
N ASN A 557 14.58 -10.62 -9.30
CA ASN A 557 13.81 -10.09 -8.18
C ASN A 557 12.30 -10.14 -8.45
N CYS A 558 11.46 -9.67 -7.52
CA CYS A 558 10.00 -9.79 -7.61
C CYS A 558 9.38 -9.05 -8.81
N ILE A 559 10.04 -8.05 -9.36
CA ILE A 559 9.59 -7.30 -10.56
C ILE A 559 10.28 -7.79 -11.87
N GLY A 560 11.11 -8.84 -11.80
CA GLY A 560 11.79 -9.41 -12.97
C GLY A 560 13.14 -8.79 -13.31
N THR A 561 13.75 -7.98 -12.44
CA THR A 561 15.13 -7.50 -12.61
C THR A 561 16.10 -8.65 -12.33
N PRO A 562 16.93 -9.08 -13.30
CA PRO A 562 17.83 -10.21 -13.10
C PRO A 562 19.04 -9.82 -12.25
N ILE A 563 19.58 -10.80 -11.54
CA ILE A 563 20.91 -10.71 -10.93
C ILE A 563 21.96 -10.38 -12.00
N SER A 564 23.03 -9.70 -11.62
CA SER A 564 24.11 -9.35 -12.55
C SER A 564 24.64 -10.59 -13.27
N ALA A 565 24.91 -10.44 -14.56
CA ALA A 565 25.53 -11.51 -15.33
C ALA A 565 26.87 -11.92 -14.68
N ASP A 566 27.17 -13.23 -14.69
CA ASP A 566 28.36 -13.79 -14.06
C ASP A 566 28.43 -13.63 -12.52
N SER A 567 27.29 -13.53 -11.83
CA SER A 567 27.25 -13.56 -10.37
C SER A 567 27.88 -14.84 -9.83
N ARG A 568 28.90 -14.68 -9.01
CA ARG A 568 29.70 -15.78 -8.43
C ARG A 568 29.84 -15.56 -6.93
N VAL A 569 29.61 -16.59 -6.16
CA VAL A 569 29.87 -16.60 -4.72
C VAL A 569 30.71 -17.83 -4.36
N HIS A 570 31.58 -17.66 -3.39
CA HIS A 570 32.49 -18.73 -2.97
C HIS A 570 32.00 -19.33 -1.65
N PHE A 571 32.14 -20.65 -1.52
CA PHE A 571 31.76 -21.36 -0.31
C PHE A 571 32.68 -22.56 -0.06
N GLY A 572 32.70 -23.02 1.18
CA GLY A 572 33.42 -24.23 1.56
C GLY A 572 32.89 -24.74 2.91
N ILE A 573 33.20 -25.97 3.25
CA ILE A 573 32.79 -26.57 4.54
C ILE A 573 33.52 -25.85 5.67
N PRO A 574 32.78 -25.24 6.63
CA PRO A 574 33.44 -24.56 7.75
C PRO A 574 34.07 -25.56 8.70
N ASN A 575 35.33 -25.27 9.07
CA ASN A 575 36.13 -26.01 10.02
C ASN A 575 36.01 -25.44 11.44
N GLU A 576 36.34 -26.24 12.44
CA GLU A 576 36.56 -25.74 13.80
C GLU A 576 37.77 -24.77 13.84
N ILE A 577 37.66 -23.72 14.63
CA ILE A 577 38.69 -22.68 14.70
C ILE A 577 39.63 -22.96 15.90
N ALA A 578 40.92 -23.08 15.64
CA ALA A 578 41.93 -23.18 16.68
C ALA A 578 42.61 -21.83 16.94
N ALA A 579 43.30 -21.71 18.07
CA ALA A 579 44.08 -20.52 18.44
C ALA A 579 45.13 -20.19 17.37
N GLY A 580 45.13 -18.94 16.91
CA GLY A 580 46.07 -18.42 15.91
C GLY A 580 45.65 -18.69 14.45
N GLU A 581 44.52 -19.36 14.18
CA GLU A 581 44.03 -19.62 12.80
C GLU A 581 43.26 -18.44 12.21
N ILE A 582 42.79 -17.51 13.04
CA ILE A 582 42.26 -16.21 12.59
C ILE A 582 43.02 -15.14 13.36
N LEU A 583 43.47 -14.13 12.64
CA LEU A 583 44.28 -13.06 13.16
C LEU A 583 43.53 -11.73 13.19
N ILE A 584 43.66 -10.94 14.23
CA ILE A 584 43.34 -9.51 14.20
C ILE A 584 44.38 -8.86 13.31
N ASN A 585 43.95 -8.17 12.27
CA ASN A 585 44.83 -7.61 11.25
C ASN A 585 44.96 -6.09 11.30
N GLU A 586 43.84 -5.40 11.57
CA GLU A 586 43.81 -3.94 11.67
C GLU A 586 42.81 -3.51 12.74
N ILE A 587 43.09 -2.40 13.42
CA ILE A 587 42.18 -1.82 14.41
C ILE A 587 42.16 -0.30 14.33
N LEU A 588 40.95 0.28 14.29
CA LEU A 588 40.68 1.71 14.48
C LEU A 588 39.91 1.89 15.80
N PHE A 589 40.46 2.66 16.73
CA PHE A 589 39.89 2.86 18.07
C PHE A 589 39.72 4.35 18.46
N ASP A 590 40.05 5.30 17.57
CA ASP A 590 39.81 6.75 17.69
C ASP A 590 39.39 7.31 16.34
N PRO A 591 38.14 7.02 15.86
CA PRO A 591 37.66 7.42 14.56
C PRO A 591 37.43 8.94 14.48
N ILE A 592 37.47 9.50 13.24
CA ILE A 592 37.04 10.87 12.99
C ILE A 592 35.50 10.90 13.02
N SER A 593 34.93 11.83 13.82
CA SER A 593 33.47 11.98 13.90
C SER A 593 32.87 12.37 12.52
N PRO A 594 31.79 11.73 12.07
CA PRO A 594 30.90 10.80 12.76
C PRO A 594 31.30 9.30 12.70
N GLY A 595 32.57 8.98 12.40
CA GLY A 595 33.07 7.63 12.22
C GLY A 595 32.93 6.72 13.45
N VAL A 596 33.08 5.43 13.21
CA VAL A 596 32.98 4.35 14.21
C VAL A 596 34.30 3.55 14.35
N ASP A 597 34.49 2.91 15.49
CA ASP A 597 35.58 1.95 15.67
C ASP A 597 35.38 0.75 14.73
N TYR A 598 36.51 0.15 14.30
CA TYR A 598 36.47 -1.13 13.59
C TYR A 598 37.64 -2.06 13.97
N VAL A 599 37.45 -3.35 13.74
CA VAL A 599 38.49 -4.38 13.80
C VAL A 599 38.40 -5.20 12.52
N GLU A 600 39.50 -5.40 11.87
CA GLU A 600 39.65 -6.30 10.74
C GLU A 600 40.28 -7.62 11.17
N LEU A 601 39.71 -8.72 10.66
CA LEU A 601 40.25 -10.07 10.81
C LEU A 601 40.81 -10.55 9.47
N TYR A 602 41.85 -11.37 9.56
CA TYR A 602 42.46 -12.07 8.43
C TYR A 602 42.48 -13.58 8.69
N ASN A 603 42.13 -14.36 7.67
CA ASN A 603 42.24 -15.82 7.69
C ASN A 603 43.53 -16.24 6.91
N PRO A 604 44.67 -16.52 7.58
CA PRO A 604 45.88 -16.92 6.90
C PRO A 604 45.94 -18.41 6.49
N THR A 605 44.85 -19.17 6.75
CA THR A 605 44.83 -20.61 6.52
C THR A 605 44.19 -20.97 5.17
N ASP A 606 44.26 -22.26 4.82
CA ASP A 606 43.52 -22.82 3.69
C ASP A 606 42.12 -23.36 4.08
N LYS A 607 41.68 -23.05 5.32
CA LYS A 607 40.38 -23.49 5.86
C LYS A 607 39.33 -22.43 5.73
N THR A 608 38.09 -22.84 5.52
CA THR A 608 36.90 -21.97 5.65
C THR A 608 36.41 -22.01 7.11
N PHE A 609 36.01 -20.87 7.66
CA PHE A 609 35.48 -20.77 9.02
C PHE A 609 34.09 -20.19 9.03
N ASN A 610 33.39 -20.29 10.17
CA ASN A 610 32.09 -19.67 10.38
C ASN A 610 32.18 -18.56 11.44
N LEU A 611 31.96 -17.31 11.02
CA LEU A 611 32.03 -16.14 11.88
C LEU A 611 31.01 -16.15 13.02
N SER A 612 29.89 -16.88 12.87
CA SER A 612 28.87 -16.97 13.93
C SER A 612 29.37 -17.73 15.19
N THR A 613 30.51 -18.41 15.12
CA THR A 613 31.12 -19.10 16.25
C THR A 613 32.04 -18.20 17.06
N LEU A 614 32.25 -16.95 16.63
CA LEU A 614 33.23 -16.02 17.22
C LEU A 614 32.57 -14.93 18.08
N MET A 615 33.35 -14.46 19.04
CA MET A 615 33.08 -13.30 19.89
C MET A 615 34.24 -12.31 19.76
N LEU A 616 33.95 -11.04 19.51
CA LEU A 616 34.92 -9.95 19.57
C LEU A 616 34.76 -9.19 20.90
N GLY A 617 35.88 -8.79 21.50
CA GLY A 617 35.79 -8.10 22.77
C GLY A 617 36.96 -7.18 23.08
N VAL A 618 36.86 -6.59 24.25
CA VAL A 618 37.89 -5.75 24.85
C VAL A 618 38.15 -6.18 26.28
N VAL A 619 39.44 -6.31 26.65
CA VAL A 619 39.89 -6.50 28.01
C VAL A 619 40.37 -5.14 28.52
N ARG A 620 39.73 -4.67 29.61
CA ARG A 620 40.07 -3.41 30.27
C ARG A 620 40.82 -3.75 31.59
N GLU A 621 42.04 -3.27 31.75
CA GLU A 621 42.71 -3.35 33.00
C GLU A 621 42.21 -2.24 33.93
N SER A 622 41.43 -2.58 34.94
CA SER A 622 41.00 -1.65 35.97
C SER A 622 41.63 -2.00 37.32
N PHE A 623 42.41 -1.08 37.89
CA PHE A 623 42.92 -1.21 39.25
C PHE A 623 41.89 -0.62 40.22
N PRO A 624 41.48 -1.33 41.31
CA PRO A 624 42.06 -2.56 41.88
C PRO A 624 41.36 -3.88 41.48
N ASN A 625 40.45 -3.85 40.49
CA ASN A 625 39.68 -5.03 40.06
C ASN A 625 40.46 -5.88 39.04
N PRO A 626 40.21 -7.20 38.98
CA PRO A 626 40.76 -8.03 37.91
C PRO A 626 40.25 -7.51 36.54
N ALA A 627 41.01 -7.82 35.47
CA ALA A 627 40.67 -7.44 34.11
C ALA A 627 39.17 -7.70 33.76
N ASP A 628 38.48 -6.67 33.30
CA ASP A 628 37.11 -6.75 32.89
C ASP A 628 37.06 -7.02 31.38
N THR A 629 36.38 -8.12 30.97
CA THR A 629 36.28 -8.51 29.57
C THR A 629 34.85 -8.33 29.12
N THR A 630 34.63 -7.49 28.11
CA THR A 630 33.33 -7.33 27.43
C THR A 630 33.42 -8.04 26.10
N LEU A 631 32.54 -9.02 25.88
CA LEU A 631 32.45 -9.80 24.63
C LEU A 631 31.14 -9.52 23.91
N LYS A 632 31.17 -9.48 22.60
CA LYS A 632 30.05 -9.28 21.70
C LYS A 632 30.08 -10.32 20.58
N GLU A 633 28.93 -10.85 20.16
CA GLU A 633 28.87 -11.78 19.05
C GLU A 633 29.29 -11.10 17.74
N VAL A 634 30.18 -11.75 16.98
CA VAL A 634 30.62 -11.26 15.68
C VAL A 634 29.44 -11.27 14.67
N SER A 635 28.70 -12.37 14.66
CA SER A 635 27.51 -12.52 13.82
C SER A 635 26.52 -13.46 14.52
N ALA A 636 25.24 -13.10 14.50
CA ALA A 636 24.15 -14.00 14.90
C ALA A 636 23.92 -15.07 13.83
N ASP A 637 24.11 -14.70 12.58
CA ASP A 637 23.92 -15.53 11.40
C ASP A 637 25.20 -16.27 11.01
N SER A 638 25.05 -17.45 10.41
CA SER A 638 26.15 -18.17 9.80
C SER A 638 26.70 -17.38 8.60
N ARG A 639 27.98 -16.99 8.67
CA ARG A 639 28.74 -16.32 7.60
C ARG A 639 30.07 -17.03 7.42
N LEU A 640 30.38 -17.37 6.18
CA LEU A 640 31.63 -18.04 5.85
C LEU A 640 32.78 -17.04 5.79
N PHE A 641 33.90 -17.43 6.39
CA PHE A 641 35.17 -16.72 6.33
C PHE A 641 36.18 -17.55 5.52
N LEU A 642 36.37 -17.17 4.30
CA LEU A 642 37.12 -17.96 3.31
C LEU A 642 38.62 -17.90 3.55
N PRO A 643 39.41 -18.85 3.01
CA PRO A 643 40.87 -18.83 3.04
C PRO A 643 41.46 -17.55 2.44
N GLN A 644 42.52 -17.03 3.04
CA GLN A 644 43.33 -15.91 2.54
C GLN A 644 42.49 -14.63 2.27
N THR A 645 41.39 -14.43 3.05
CA THR A 645 40.55 -13.23 2.93
C THR A 645 40.54 -12.38 4.18
N TYR A 646 40.06 -11.15 4.03
CA TYR A 646 39.86 -10.22 5.14
C TYR A 646 38.36 -10.09 5.42
N VAL A 647 38.01 -9.77 6.67
CA VAL A 647 36.67 -9.38 7.07
C VAL A 647 36.70 -8.21 8.03
N LEU A 648 35.95 -7.16 7.72
CA LEU A 648 35.83 -5.99 8.55
C LEU A 648 34.66 -6.13 9.52
N LEU A 649 34.87 -5.85 10.78
CA LEU A 649 33.87 -5.83 11.85
C LEU A 649 33.69 -4.39 12.34
N SER A 650 32.49 -3.86 12.32
CA SER A 650 32.16 -2.53 12.86
C SER A 650 30.69 -2.43 13.30
N ALA A 651 30.33 -1.32 13.95
CA ALA A 651 28.93 -1.00 14.27
C ALA A 651 28.17 -0.42 13.06
N ASP A 652 28.91 0.18 12.11
CA ASP A 652 28.34 0.84 10.92
C ASP A 652 29.35 0.75 9.77
N SER A 653 29.12 -0.19 8.87
CA SER A 653 30.02 -0.45 7.75
C SER A 653 29.98 0.65 6.68
N GLU A 654 28.85 1.32 6.54
CA GLU A 654 28.67 2.38 5.56
C GLU A 654 29.52 3.62 5.91
N ILE A 655 29.53 4.01 7.19
CA ILE A 655 30.37 5.10 7.67
C ILE A 655 31.86 4.79 7.44
N VAL A 656 32.27 3.53 7.68
CA VAL A 656 33.65 3.12 7.41
C VAL A 656 33.96 3.23 5.93
N GLY A 657 33.07 2.76 5.05
CA GLY A 657 33.19 2.85 3.60
C GLY A 657 33.24 4.29 3.06
N GLN A 658 32.57 5.23 3.74
CA GLN A 658 32.65 6.66 3.37
C GLN A 658 33.97 7.33 3.78
N GLN A 659 34.63 6.85 4.83
CA GLN A 659 35.85 7.46 5.37
C GLN A 659 37.12 6.85 4.79
N TYR A 660 37.06 5.59 4.37
CA TYR A 660 38.18 4.83 3.85
C TYR A 660 37.85 4.24 2.49
N ASP A 661 38.83 4.16 1.59
CA ASP A 661 38.65 3.48 0.28
C ASP A 661 38.76 1.98 0.49
N CYS A 662 37.59 1.32 0.61
CA CYS A 662 37.52 -0.09 0.96
C CYS A 662 36.50 -0.87 0.13
N PRO A 663 36.80 -2.14 -0.21
CA PRO A 663 35.83 -3.02 -0.86
C PRO A 663 34.65 -3.30 0.06
N THR A 664 33.44 -3.36 -0.49
CA THR A 664 32.20 -3.56 0.27
C THR A 664 31.85 -5.01 0.52
N ASP A 665 32.62 -5.98 -0.02
CA ASP A 665 32.22 -7.38 -0.12
C ASP A 665 32.45 -8.18 1.19
N ASN A 666 33.30 -7.69 2.09
CA ASN A 666 33.73 -8.41 3.30
C ASN A 666 33.44 -7.66 4.59
N TYR A 667 32.21 -7.14 4.71
CA TYR A 667 31.78 -6.49 5.93
C TYR A 667 30.87 -7.36 6.79
N VAL A 668 31.04 -7.25 8.10
CA VAL A 668 30.07 -7.70 9.09
C VAL A 668 29.70 -6.51 9.97
N GLN A 669 28.50 -5.98 9.78
CA GLN A 669 27.92 -5.02 10.70
C GLN A 669 27.45 -5.77 11.95
N MET A 670 28.12 -5.50 13.08
CA MET A 670 27.78 -6.16 14.34
C MET A 670 26.59 -5.46 15.01
N ALA A 671 25.59 -6.23 15.45
CA ALA A 671 24.42 -5.70 16.20
C ALA A 671 24.84 -4.96 17.48
N SER A 672 25.99 -5.29 18.05
CA SER A 672 26.61 -4.59 19.16
C SER A 672 28.13 -4.71 19.07
N PHE A 673 28.83 -3.60 18.95
CA PHE A 673 30.28 -3.55 18.82
C PHE A 673 30.94 -3.27 20.20
N PRO A 674 32.11 -3.86 20.51
CA PRO A 674 32.85 -3.53 21.74
C PRO A 674 33.31 -2.06 21.72
N SER A 675 33.22 -1.35 22.82
CA SER A 675 33.75 0.02 22.92
C SER A 675 35.23 -0.01 23.27
N TYR A 676 36.05 0.43 22.35
CA TYR A 676 37.48 0.58 22.53
C TYR A 676 37.82 1.97 23.11
N ALA A 677 38.66 2.02 24.15
CA ALA A 677 39.06 3.28 24.74
C ALA A 677 40.23 3.88 23.93
N ASN A 678 40.17 5.18 23.56
CA ASN A 678 41.20 5.86 22.77
C ASN A 678 42.59 5.78 23.43
N ALA A 679 42.65 5.71 24.77
CA ALA A 679 43.90 5.57 25.51
C ALA A 679 44.58 4.19 25.37
N GLY A 680 43.79 3.16 25.00
CA GLY A 680 44.28 1.81 24.79
C GLY A 680 43.55 0.74 25.57
N GLY A 681 43.87 -0.53 25.27
CA GLY A 681 43.29 -1.75 25.83
C GLY A 681 43.87 -2.98 25.16
N THR A 682 43.16 -4.11 25.31
CA THR A 682 43.45 -5.33 24.57
C THR A 682 42.23 -5.76 23.80
N ALA A 683 42.31 -5.77 22.48
CA ALA A 683 41.29 -6.38 21.62
C ALA A 683 41.48 -7.89 21.66
N ILE A 684 40.39 -8.64 21.83
CA ILE A 684 40.39 -10.08 21.96
C ILE A 684 39.34 -10.71 21.03
N LEU A 685 39.74 -11.73 20.28
CA LEU A 685 38.90 -12.59 19.48
C LEU A 685 38.80 -13.94 20.19
N MET A 686 37.60 -14.41 20.48
CA MET A 686 37.33 -15.67 21.17
C MET A 686 36.33 -16.53 20.44
N GLY A 687 36.43 -17.84 20.55
CA GLY A 687 35.35 -18.76 20.21
C GLY A 687 34.22 -18.67 21.25
N LYS A 688 32.98 -18.99 20.85
CA LYS A 688 31.84 -19.14 21.78
C LYS A 688 32.07 -20.22 22.84
N ASP A 689 33.00 -21.15 22.60
CA ASP A 689 33.45 -22.19 23.53
C ASP A 689 34.40 -21.67 24.62
N GLY A 690 34.79 -20.39 24.55
CA GLY A 690 35.72 -19.75 25.46
C GLY A 690 37.20 -19.82 25.07
N THR A 691 37.53 -20.40 23.90
CA THR A 691 38.90 -20.47 23.39
C THR A 691 39.36 -19.11 22.90
N THR A 692 40.48 -18.60 23.35
CA THR A 692 41.11 -17.39 22.80
C THR A 692 41.70 -17.73 21.43
N ILE A 693 41.21 -17.07 20.40
CA ILE A 693 41.69 -17.28 19.02
C ILE A 693 42.85 -16.35 18.73
N ASP A 694 42.69 -15.04 18.96
CA ASP A 694 43.78 -14.05 18.86
C ASP A 694 43.53 -12.89 19.82
N GLN A 695 44.57 -12.14 20.15
CA GLN A 695 44.49 -10.93 20.96
C GLN A 695 45.64 -9.98 20.65
N MET A 696 45.36 -8.66 20.73
CA MET A 696 46.38 -7.64 20.53
C MET A 696 46.20 -6.48 21.51
N CYS A 697 47.28 -5.96 22.03
CA CYS A 697 47.29 -4.71 22.80
C CYS A 697 47.33 -3.52 21.84
N PHE A 698 46.44 -2.54 22.06
CA PHE A 698 46.45 -1.29 21.32
C PHE A 698 46.60 -0.10 22.29
N SER A 699 47.19 1.00 21.82
CA SER A 699 47.30 2.23 22.56
C SER A 699 47.66 3.38 21.62
N GLU A 700 47.20 4.59 21.93
CA GLU A 700 47.62 5.81 21.22
C GLU A 700 49.12 5.99 21.08
N LYS A 701 49.90 5.41 22.02
CA LYS A 701 51.39 5.46 22.04
C LYS A 701 52.02 4.55 20.99
N MET A 702 51.26 3.64 20.36
CA MET A 702 51.74 2.74 19.31
C MET A 702 51.69 3.42 17.92
N HIS A 703 50.99 4.55 17.82
CA HIS A 703 51.05 5.33 16.60
C HIS A 703 52.40 5.90 16.31
N TYR A 704 52.69 6.08 15.03
CA TYR A 704 53.97 6.62 14.57
C TYR A 704 54.22 8.03 15.19
N PRO A 705 55.33 8.22 15.91
CA PRO A 705 55.54 9.38 16.78
C PRO A 705 55.64 10.73 16.02
N LEU A 706 55.81 10.72 14.69
CA LEU A 706 55.87 11.93 13.89
C LEU A 706 54.51 12.35 13.30
N LEU A 707 53.43 11.56 13.49
CA LEU A 707 52.11 11.98 13.16
C LEU A 707 51.65 13.12 14.06
N LYS A 708 51.08 14.14 13.47
CA LYS A 708 50.56 15.31 14.20
C LYS A 708 49.17 15.07 14.81
N VAL A 709 48.42 14.19 14.18
CA VAL A 709 47.07 13.77 14.60
C VAL A 709 47.00 12.27 14.40
N THR A 710 46.52 11.57 15.39
CA THR A 710 46.34 10.12 15.38
C THR A 710 44.87 9.73 15.24
N LYS A 711 43.97 10.70 15.34
CA LYS A 711 42.55 10.49 15.17
C LYS A 711 42.22 10.09 13.71
N GLY A 712 41.51 8.98 13.53
CA GLY A 712 41.22 8.41 12.21
C GLY A 712 42.39 7.61 11.62
N VAL A 713 43.39 7.27 12.40
CA VAL A 713 44.54 6.46 11.97
C VAL A 713 44.43 5.08 12.59
N SER A 714 44.40 4.04 11.77
CA SER A 714 44.39 2.66 12.25
C SER A 714 45.78 2.16 12.63
N LEU A 715 45.83 1.11 13.42
CA LEU A 715 47.02 0.29 13.63
C LEU A 715 46.92 -0.97 12.77
N GLU A 716 47.87 -1.15 11.87
CA GLU A 716 47.99 -2.28 10.96
C GLU A 716 49.05 -3.28 11.47
N ARG A 717 48.75 -4.56 11.31
CA ARG A 717 49.72 -5.64 11.52
C ARG A 717 50.78 -5.61 10.44
N VAL A 718 52.04 -5.75 10.85
CA VAL A 718 53.21 -5.68 9.95
C VAL A 718 53.60 -7.08 9.41
N SER A 719 53.39 -8.13 10.19
CA SER A 719 53.77 -9.49 9.81
C SER A 719 52.85 -10.54 10.41
N PHE A 720 52.40 -11.48 9.60
CA PHE A 720 51.62 -12.65 10.05
C PHE A 720 52.49 -13.65 10.81
N GLY A 721 53.78 -13.66 10.58
CA GLY A 721 54.73 -14.57 11.25
C GLY A 721 55.12 -14.18 12.67
N GLN A 722 54.73 -12.96 13.10
CA GLN A 722 55.04 -12.46 14.46
C GLN A 722 53.81 -12.54 15.37
N PRO A 723 54.01 -12.72 16.68
CA PRO A 723 52.91 -12.74 17.65
C PRO A 723 52.08 -11.43 17.62
N SER A 724 50.75 -11.54 17.73
CA SER A 724 49.84 -10.40 17.77
C SER A 724 50.04 -9.48 18.97
N MET A 725 50.57 -10.04 20.08
CA MET A 725 50.88 -9.28 21.29
C MET A 725 52.22 -8.52 21.23
N ALA A 726 53.00 -8.74 20.18
CA ALA A 726 54.25 -8.01 20.00
C ALA A 726 53.94 -6.57 19.52
N THR A 727 54.31 -5.57 20.29
CA THR A 727 53.98 -4.17 19.99
C THR A 727 54.69 -3.63 18.76
N ASP A 728 55.84 -4.20 18.41
CA ASP A 728 56.61 -3.90 17.20
C ASP A 728 56.04 -4.56 15.92
N ASN A 729 55.03 -5.42 16.07
CA ASN A 729 54.27 -5.99 14.97
C ASN A 729 53.11 -5.09 14.51
N TRP A 730 52.98 -3.89 15.04
CA TRP A 730 51.92 -2.97 14.75
C TRP A 730 52.44 -1.60 14.38
N HIS A 731 51.88 -1.00 13.32
CA HIS A 731 52.25 0.30 12.83
C HIS A 731 51.04 1.11 12.40
N SER A 732 51.14 2.46 12.48
CA SER A 732 50.11 3.33 11.89
C SER A 732 49.99 3.10 10.38
N ALA A 733 48.78 2.99 9.87
CA ALA A 733 48.52 2.93 8.42
C ALA A 733 49.12 4.14 7.69
N ALA A 734 49.49 3.95 6.44
CA ALA A 734 50.10 4.99 5.62
C ALA A 734 49.12 6.13 5.29
N GLU A 735 49.63 7.37 5.22
CA GLU A 735 48.86 8.57 4.85
C GLU A 735 48.20 8.43 3.45
N ARG A 736 48.87 7.75 2.54
CA ARG A 736 48.44 7.55 1.18
C ARG A 736 47.20 6.69 1.02
N VAL A 737 46.94 5.78 1.93
CA VAL A 737 45.73 4.96 2.04
C VAL A 737 44.70 5.59 2.98
N HIS A 738 44.76 6.91 3.16
CA HIS A 738 43.87 7.65 4.06
C HIS A 738 43.93 7.16 5.52
N PHE A 739 45.06 6.58 5.93
CA PHE A 739 45.32 6.07 7.27
C PHE A 739 44.52 4.84 7.70
N GLY A 740 44.03 4.03 6.73
CA GLY A 740 43.35 2.75 6.95
C GLY A 740 43.25 1.93 5.69
N THR A 741 43.24 0.61 5.81
CA THR A 741 43.13 -0.36 4.68
C THR A 741 42.05 -1.41 4.94
N PRO A 742 40.84 -1.03 5.44
CA PRO A 742 39.83 -2.03 5.77
C PRO A 742 39.40 -2.83 4.52
N GLY A 743 39.41 -4.16 4.67
CA GLY A 743 39.09 -5.10 3.57
C GLY A 743 40.22 -5.33 2.57
N GLN A 744 41.39 -4.77 2.79
CA GLN A 744 42.54 -4.82 1.88
C GLN A 744 43.83 -5.25 2.57
N PRO A 745 44.89 -5.66 1.86
CA PRO A 745 46.18 -5.89 2.44
C PRO A 745 46.73 -4.62 3.12
N ASN A 746 47.25 -4.76 4.33
CA ASN A 746 47.82 -3.67 5.12
C ASN A 746 48.94 -2.92 4.36
N SER A 747 48.92 -1.60 4.45
CA SER A 747 49.91 -0.71 3.81
C SER A 747 51.32 -0.89 4.42
N MET A 748 51.40 -1.43 5.68
CA MET A 748 52.63 -1.66 6.41
C MET A 748 53.07 -3.14 6.44
N MET A 749 52.40 -4.01 5.63
CA MET A 749 52.76 -5.44 5.58
C MET A 749 54.19 -5.66 5.05
N GLN A 750 55.00 -6.43 5.80
CA GLN A 750 56.33 -6.85 5.36
C GLN A 750 56.25 -8.12 4.52
N ASN A 751 56.77 -8.05 3.32
CA ASN A 751 56.98 -9.25 2.48
C ASN A 751 58.17 -10.08 3.05
N ALA A 752 58.07 -11.40 3.00
CA ALA A 752 58.99 -12.34 3.67
C ALA A 752 60.41 -12.33 3.12
N GLU A 753 60.68 -11.74 1.94
CA GLU A 753 62.03 -11.69 1.35
C GLU A 753 62.57 -10.24 1.47
N PRO A 754 63.66 -9.98 2.19
CA PRO A 754 64.28 -8.66 2.26
C PRO A 754 64.78 -8.26 0.88
N SER A 755 64.15 -7.24 0.29
CA SER A 755 64.62 -6.60 -0.94
C SER A 755 65.40 -5.32 -0.62
N ALA A 756 66.29 -4.91 -1.55
CA ALA A 756 67.01 -3.62 -1.39
C ALA A 756 66.03 -2.48 -1.67
N ASP A 757 66.16 -1.38 -0.89
CA ASP A 757 65.36 -0.17 -1.19
C ASP A 757 65.61 0.30 -2.61
N GLU A 758 64.51 0.60 -3.30
CA GLU A 758 64.53 1.02 -4.71
C GLU A 758 63.56 2.20 -4.93
N ILE A 759 63.99 3.19 -5.69
CA ILE A 759 63.10 4.20 -6.28
C ILE A 759 63.23 4.11 -7.77
N SER A 760 62.16 3.88 -8.49
CA SER A 760 62.09 3.87 -9.94
C SER A 760 61.12 4.92 -10.48
N ILE A 761 61.29 5.33 -11.72
CA ILE A 761 60.43 6.30 -12.40
C ILE A 761 59.88 5.68 -13.65
N SER A 762 58.58 5.79 -13.88
CA SER A 762 57.92 5.31 -15.07
C SER A 762 56.65 6.13 -15.41
N PRO A 763 56.52 6.57 -16.65
CA PRO A 763 57.58 6.67 -17.66
C PRO A 763 58.61 7.71 -17.26
N ASP A 764 59.87 7.50 -17.68
CA ASP A 764 60.95 8.49 -17.45
C ASP A 764 60.85 9.72 -18.37
N VAL A 765 60.06 9.60 -19.45
CA VAL A 765 59.70 10.70 -20.37
C VAL A 765 58.19 10.78 -20.42
N PHE A 766 57.61 11.92 -20.05
CA PHE A 766 56.14 12.11 -20.10
C PHE A 766 55.80 13.48 -20.68
N SER A 767 54.60 13.63 -21.24
CA SER A 767 54.10 14.87 -21.82
C SER A 767 52.77 15.27 -21.18
N PRO A 768 52.77 16.16 -20.16
CA PRO A 768 51.56 16.52 -19.40
C PRO A 768 50.66 17.46 -20.22
N ASP A 769 50.13 17.06 -21.36
CA ASP A 769 49.27 17.85 -22.24
C ASP A 769 47.81 17.54 -22.17
N GLY A 770 47.41 16.50 -21.40
CA GLY A 770 46.06 16.12 -21.15
C GLY A 770 45.39 15.30 -22.25
N ASP A 771 46.20 14.66 -23.11
CA ASP A 771 45.70 13.80 -24.20
C ASP A 771 45.36 12.39 -23.74
N GLY A 772 45.63 12.06 -22.47
CA GLY A 772 45.36 10.74 -21.87
C GLY A 772 46.50 9.75 -22.06
N TYR A 773 47.63 10.16 -22.59
CA TYR A 773 48.76 9.29 -22.85
C TYR A 773 50.07 9.88 -22.25
N ASP A 774 50.66 9.14 -21.30
CA ASP A 774 51.88 9.60 -20.56
C ASP A 774 51.79 11.01 -20.01
N ASP A 775 50.65 11.40 -19.48
CA ASP A 775 50.40 12.72 -18.91
C ASP A 775 51.04 12.94 -17.52
N ALA A 776 51.50 11.87 -16.89
CA ALA A 776 52.10 11.91 -15.57
C ALA A 776 53.26 10.94 -15.45
N CYS A 777 54.16 11.25 -14.53
CA CYS A 777 55.30 10.47 -14.17
C CYS A 777 55.07 9.84 -12.77
N PHE A 778 55.23 8.54 -12.67
CA PHE A 778 55.06 7.79 -11.41
C PHE A 778 56.46 7.58 -10.80
N ILE A 779 56.59 8.00 -9.55
CA ILE A 779 57.77 7.74 -8.73
C ILE A 779 57.43 6.54 -7.87
N ASN A 780 57.79 5.36 -8.30
CA ASN A 780 57.51 4.10 -7.65
C ASN A 780 58.62 3.84 -6.59
N TYR A 781 58.20 3.37 -5.43
CA TYR A 781 59.10 3.05 -4.35
C TYR A 781 58.84 1.63 -3.82
N HIS A 782 59.92 0.99 -3.40
CA HIS A 782 59.92 -0.26 -2.67
C HIS A 782 61.01 -0.18 -1.59
N PHE A 783 60.68 -0.38 -0.30
CA PHE A 783 61.57 -0.23 0.85
C PHE A 783 61.70 -1.54 1.61
N ASP A 784 62.90 -1.75 2.20
CA ASP A 784 63.21 -2.92 3.00
C ASP A 784 62.44 -3.01 4.32
N GLU A 785 61.95 -1.89 4.83
CA GLU A 785 61.18 -1.78 6.07
C GLU A 785 59.97 -0.87 5.86
N ALA A 786 58.86 -1.13 6.54
CA ALA A 786 57.71 -0.23 6.59
C ALA A 786 57.96 0.95 7.55
N GLY A 787 57.14 2.01 7.46
CA GLY A 787 57.15 3.11 8.41
C GLY A 787 58.21 4.18 8.14
N TYR A 788 58.64 4.31 6.92
CA TYR A 788 59.40 5.48 6.53
C TYR A 788 58.51 6.71 6.33
N THR A 789 59.07 7.88 6.69
CA THR A 789 58.54 9.17 6.28
C THR A 789 59.28 9.59 5.03
N MET A 790 58.55 9.94 3.95
CA MET A 790 59.09 10.28 2.65
C MET A 790 58.93 11.76 2.33
N ASN A 791 59.97 12.34 1.78
CA ASN A 791 59.91 13.62 1.07
C ASN A 791 60.36 13.41 -0.39
N THR A 792 59.64 13.99 -1.34
CA THR A 792 60.03 13.96 -2.76
C THR A 792 60.05 15.38 -3.31
N TYR A 793 61.18 15.75 -3.80
CA TYR A 793 61.45 17.07 -4.37
C TYR A 793 61.78 16.95 -5.85
N ILE A 794 61.28 17.87 -6.64
CA ILE A 794 61.56 17.99 -8.08
C ILE A 794 62.40 19.23 -8.30
N PHE A 795 63.57 19.07 -8.91
CA PHE A 795 64.50 20.14 -9.23
C PHE A 795 64.67 20.27 -10.74
N ASN A 796 64.84 21.48 -11.25
CA ASN A 796 65.29 21.71 -12.61
C ASN A 796 66.81 21.49 -12.77
N VAL A 797 67.32 21.51 -13.96
CA VAL A 797 68.81 21.35 -14.26
C VAL A 797 69.68 22.44 -13.64
N ALA A 798 69.12 23.57 -13.24
CA ALA A 798 69.86 24.61 -12.51
C ALA A 798 69.91 24.37 -10.98
N GLY A 799 69.29 23.28 -10.48
CA GLY A 799 69.23 22.93 -9.07
C GLY A 799 68.18 23.70 -8.29
N GLN A 800 67.22 24.39 -8.96
CA GLN A 800 66.13 25.09 -8.31
C GLN A 800 65.01 24.12 -8.10
N MET A 801 64.46 24.05 -6.89
CA MET A 801 63.29 23.28 -6.59
C MET A 801 62.07 23.84 -7.26
N VAL A 802 61.43 23.05 -8.11
CA VAL A 802 60.20 23.43 -8.84
C VAL A 802 58.94 22.88 -8.12
N ARG A 803 59.07 21.73 -7.46
CA ARG A 803 57.96 21.15 -6.69
C ARG A 803 58.49 20.40 -5.46
N HIS A 804 57.80 20.56 -4.34
CA HIS A 804 57.85 19.65 -3.22
C HIS A 804 56.64 18.73 -3.35
N LEU A 805 56.83 17.57 -3.97
CA LEU A 805 55.78 16.68 -4.38
C LEU A 805 55.16 15.93 -3.21
N VAL A 806 56.01 15.30 -2.40
CA VAL A 806 55.63 14.58 -1.16
C VAL A 806 56.28 15.28 0.01
N LYS A 807 55.54 15.57 1.10
CA LYS A 807 55.95 16.45 2.21
C LYS A 807 55.83 15.80 3.54
N GLY A 808 56.81 14.91 3.86
CA GLY A 808 56.86 14.22 5.13
C GLY A 808 55.73 13.24 5.32
N GLU A 809 55.33 12.53 4.26
CA GLU A 809 54.29 11.53 4.26
C GLU A 809 54.80 10.22 4.87
N LEU A 810 54.01 9.61 5.75
CA LEU A 810 54.23 8.24 6.22
C LEU A 810 53.86 7.27 5.08
N VAL A 811 54.82 6.46 4.65
CA VAL A 811 54.66 5.58 3.51
C VAL A 811 54.74 4.10 3.92
N GLY A 812 54.03 3.26 3.17
CA GLY A 812 54.12 1.81 3.27
C GLY A 812 55.45 1.30 2.71
N GLN A 813 55.61 -0.03 2.67
CA GLN A 813 56.79 -0.67 2.11
C GLN A 813 56.89 -0.48 0.61
N GLU A 814 55.77 -0.39 -0.10
CA GLU A 814 55.72 -0.10 -1.53
C GLU A 814 54.62 0.89 -1.90
N GLY A 815 54.77 1.52 -3.08
CA GLY A 815 53.80 2.47 -3.61
C GLY A 815 54.35 3.32 -4.72
N SER A 816 53.60 4.39 -5.11
CA SER A 816 54.05 5.35 -6.13
C SER A 816 53.54 6.77 -5.84
N ALA A 817 54.31 7.80 -6.01
CA ALA A 817 53.90 9.21 -6.03
C ALA A 817 53.77 9.72 -7.47
N ILE A 818 52.79 10.55 -7.75
CA ILE A 818 52.47 10.95 -9.13
C ILE A 818 52.84 12.43 -9.34
N TRP A 819 53.69 12.71 -10.31
CA TRP A 819 53.99 14.04 -10.76
C TRP A 819 53.40 14.34 -12.14
N ASN A 820 52.48 15.25 -12.17
CA ASN A 820 51.72 15.69 -13.36
C ASN A 820 52.40 16.88 -14.10
N GLY A 821 53.65 17.10 -13.93
CA GLY A 821 54.39 18.18 -14.58
C GLY A 821 54.07 19.62 -14.14
N LEU A 822 53.43 19.77 -12.96
CA LEU A 822 53.10 21.09 -12.40
C LEU A 822 54.15 21.51 -11.34
N ASP A 823 54.38 22.80 -11.21
CA ASP A 823 55.19 23.40 -10.14
C ASP A 823 54.37 23.55 -8.83
N ASN A 824 55.00 24.13 -7.77
CA ASN A 824 54.31 24.39 -6.50
C ASN A 824 53.15 25.39 -6.59
N ASN A 825 53.05 26.16 -7.67
CA ASN A 825 52.01 27.17 -7.93
C ASN A 825 50.91 26.63 -8.86
N GLY A 826 51.00 25.37 -9.29
CA GLY A 826 50.06 24.74 -10.22
C GLY A 826 50.31 25.10 -11.70
N ASN A 827 51.47 25.73 -12.02
CA ASN A 827 51.83 26.01 -13.39
C ASN A 827 52.60 24.87 -14.03
N ARG A 828 52.36 24.61 -15.31
CA ARG A 828 53.13 23.63 -16.09
C ARG A 828 54.61 24.01 -16.16
N VAL A 829 55.47 23.07 -15.86
CA VAL A 829 56.91 23.29 -15.91
C VAL A 829 57.41 23.27 -17.37
N PRO A 830 58.49 23.97 -17.71
CA PRO A 830 59.08 23.93 -19.06
C PRO A 830 59.53 22.52 -19.50
N VAL A 831 59.47 22.25 -20.79
CA VAL A 831 60.08 21.03 -21.35
C VAL A 831 61.55 20.93 -20.97
N GLY A 832 61.99 19.78 -20.48
CA GLY A 832 63.39 19.57 -20.08
C GLY A 832 63.56 18.42 -19.11
N VAL A 833 64.78 18.24 -18.66
CA VAL A 833 65.14 17.22 -17.65
C VAL A 833 64.95 17.78 -16.25
N TYR A 834 64.40 16.98 -15.40
CA TYR A 834 64.20 17.26 -13.96
C TYR A 834 64.84 16.17 -13.14
N VAL A 835 65.32 16.57 -11.98
CA VAL A 835 65.91 15.64 -11.02
C VAL A 835 64.87 15.43 -9.89
N VAL A 836 64.45 14.19 -9.72
CA VAL A 836 63.60 13.77 -8.62
C VAL A 836 64.48 13.32 -7.47
N VAL A 837 64.39 13.95 -6.35
CA VAL A 837 65.14 13.59 -5.12
C VAL A 837 64.11 13.09 -4.10
N THR A 838 64.22 11.82 -3.76
CA THR A 838 63.40 11.21 -2.71
C THR A 838 64.26 10.94 -1.48
N GLU A 839 63.86 11.53 -0.36
CA GLU A 839 64.46 11.28 0.96
C GLU A 839 63.48 10.52 1.85
N ILE A 840 63.98 9.45 2.42
CA ILE A 840 63.21 8.67 3.40
C ILE A 840 63.97 8.69 4.75
N PHE A 841 63.20 8.74 5.82
CA PHE A 841 63.74 8.59 7.16
C PHE A 841 62.74 7.88 8.08
N ASN A 842 63.28 7.12 9.07
CA ASN A 842 62.46 6.48 10.06
C ASN A 842 62.67 7.05 11.46
N PHE A 843 61.94 6.60 12.43
CA PHE A 843 62.07 7.07 13.83
C PHE A 843 63.40 6.74 14.46
N ASP A 844 64.06 5.65 14.03
CA ASP A 844 65.40 5.28 14.50
C ASP A 844 66.55 6.13 13.97
N GLY A 845 66.20 7.14 13.11
CA GLY A 845 67.14 8.05 12.52
C GLY A 845 67.86 7.53 11.29
N LYS A 846 67.44 6.40 10.72
CA LYS A 846 67.93 5.98 9.39
C LYS A 846 67.44 7.00 8.35
N VAL A 847 68.36 7.52 7.53
CA VAL A 847 68.07 8.42 6.42
C VAL A 847 68.70 7.84 5.17
N LYS A 848 67.88 7.71 4.09
CA LYS A 848 68.34 7.30 2.75
C LYS A 848 67.88 8.36 1.73
N GLN A 849 68.64 8.61 0.71
CA GLN A 849 68.33 9.57 -0.36
C GLN A 849 68.56 8.92 -1.72
N PHE A 850 67.54 9.03 -2.58
CA PHE A 850 67.55 8.52 -3.95
C PHE A 850 67.50 9.69 -4.93
N LYS A 851 68.08 9.53 -6.13
CA LYS A 851 68.05 10.55 -7.18
C LYS A 851 67.75 9.89 -8.51
N ASN A 852 66.68 10.25 -9.09
CA ASN A 852 66.21 9.79 -10.37
C ASN A 852 66.01 10.96 -11.35
N ALA A 853 65.97 10.74 -12.65
CA ALA A 853 65.76 11.76 -13.66
C ALA A 853 64.39 11.50 -14.37
N ALA A 854 63.57 12.53 -14.47
CA ALA A 854 62.35 12.57 -15.25
C ALA A 854 62.48 13.62 -16.37
N VAL A 855 61.90 13.31 -17.52
CA VAL A 855 61.94 14.25 -18.68
C VAL A 855 60.50 14.66 -19.01
N VAL A 856 60.27 15.96 -18.93
CA VAL A 856 59.03 16.58 -19.44
C VAL A 856 59.22 16.87 -20.90
N GLY A 857 58.42 16.24 -21.74
CA GLY A 857 58.42 16.39 -23.18
C GLY A 857 57.20 17.16 -23.71
N THR A 858 57.10 17.29 -25.00
CA THR A 858 55.87 17.59 -25.75
C THR A 858 55.73 16.54 -26.83
N ARG A 859 54.57 16.10 -27.05
CA ARG A 859 54.20 15.35 -28.27
C ARG A 859 53.93 16.30 -29.42
#